data_9cf52589f8feb003150c8bf9f0d400d7
#
_entry.id   9cf52589f8feb003150c8bf9f0d400d7
#
_cell.length_a   1.000
_cell.length_b   1.000
_cell.length_c   1.000
_cell.angle_alpha   90.00
_cell.angle_beta   90.00
_cell.angle_gamma   90.00
#
_symmetry.space_group_name_H-M   'P 1'
#
loop_
_entity.id
_entity.type
_entity.pdbx_description
1 polymer ?
#
loop_
_entity_poly.entity_id
_entity_poly.type
_entity_poly.pdbx_seq_one_letter_code
_entity_poly.pdbx_strand_id
1 'polypeptide(L)'
;MLLLAFTLGWLSLLFALARLADSRPSWQRLSEHPLVYAMSLGVYASSWTFFGAVGFARTQGVSFIAVSLGPTLACLLIPAVFLPLLRLVRRHQLATTADLFAFRYRSQALGVAVTVAMLLGVLPYLAVQVRAVATTAVALVPGLDPHVVGFSFCAVMLVFATLFGARHATTRERHPGLVMAIAFESAFKTLALLAVGVVAFQLDVTPTPARVEAFLEPARTGGFTSVLLLSVGATFLLPRQFHMAFTEAPEGERGERALRRATWAFPLLLLVMNLPIPLVLWAGEALAPQADGDLYVLLVAEKVPWLAPVVWLGGVSASSAMVIVASLALSSMSLTHLVLPWRRADDPDVYGTLVRQRRVVVGLLLLATFVVFLALDHTGGAQARGGALAQVGLVSFAAVLQLVPGLVGVLFLPRLSSAGVLAGLVAGLVTWGLLLALPVIGLSGVALPGWLTGHDALGVSALVSLTLNVLAALVGSSLAPSSAVELRAAQLCRDEVDSLSPGRLPASLEGFVDRVARVLGRAAARVEVERVTTELQLSRDETGAAALQRVAERLEANLTGLLGPVLSHAALTTEGDEVPGQLVPLATRLQLLEEEARRGGSAAAEALRAWLSNVFASLPVGVCVVSPQGDAVWWNDAWTTLAGAPKPEALRQLPSVGELVVGARTLSVTSAEVTGEGPLPGGRVLVVEDLTTRRALERTMAHQERLASIGRLGAGVAHEIGNPLAGLLMVAQNLAAEEHPVDLRERLGDIVEQGRRIDDIVKALVTFARGEQQGGRQPRLVFLDAVVRDAVSLVSMTKHRRIEAQLEEGLAVQGVAGELIQVLVNLLSNAVAASPADSVVTVTARRLASEVELVVSDQGEGMSAEVQARLFEPFFTTKDPGQGTGLGMSIVYSLVTAHHGHLAVDSAPGQGTRITLRFPAP
;
A
#
# COMPACT_ATOMS: atom_id res chain seq x y z
N MET A 1 -46.57 -10.33 -0.70
CA MET A 1 -46.06 -11.51 0.00
C MET A 1 -45.03 -12.29 -0.82
N LEU A 2 -45.31 -12.65 -2.08
CA LEU A 2 -44.39 -13.46 -2.92
C LEU A 2 -43.04 -12.75 -3.17
N LEU A 3 -43.04 -11.46 -3.54
CA LEU A 3 -41.79 -10.67 -3.76
C LEU A 3 -40.93 -10.60 -2.48
N LEU A 4 -41.56 -10.36 -1.34
CA LEU A 4 -40.86 -10.35 -0.03
C LEU A 4 -40.23 -11.72 0.28
N ALA A 5 -40.96 -12.80 0.03
CA ALA A 5 -40.46 -14.16 0.22
C ALA A 5 -39.28 -14.47 -0.70
N PHE A 6 -39.33 -14.05 -1.99
CA PHE A 6 -38.22 -14.18 -2.92
C PHE A 6 -37.00 -13.36 -2.48
N THR A 7 -37.21 -12.12 -2.02
CA THR A 7 -36.13 -11.25 -1.50
C THR A 7 -35.47 -11.87 -0.27
N LEU A 8 -36.26 -12.28 0.71
CA LEU A 8 -35.75 -12.92 1.93
C LEU A 8 -35.06 -14.24 1.65
N GLY A 9 -35.62 -15.05 0.71
CA GLY A 9 -34.96 -16.28 0.25
C GLY A 9 -33.62 -16.03 -0.40
N TRP A 10 -33.53 -15.02 -1.30
CA TRP A 10 -32.31 -14.60 -1.94
C TRP A 10 -31.27 -14.11 -0.93
N LEU A 11 -31.64 -13.21 -0.06
CA LEU A 11 -30.75 -12.68 0.97
C LEU A 11 -30.30 -13.77 1.96
N SER A 12 -31.16 -14.72 2.27
CA SER A 12 -30.81 -15.89 3.12
C SER A 12 -29.80 -16.81 2.40
N LEU A 13 -29.92 -16.98 1.08
CA LEU A 13 -28.95 -17.70 0.25
C LEU A 13 -27.58 -17.01 0.30
N LEU A 14 -27.54 -15.69 0.10
CA LEU A 14 -26.31 -14.91 0.18
C LEU A 14 -25.69 -14.99 1.57
N PHE A 15 -26.53 -14.96 2.62
CA PHE A 15 -26.08 -15.16 4.00
C PHE A 15 -25.45 -16.53 4.22
N ALA A 16 -26.12 -17.59 3.75
CA ALA A 16 -25.60 -18.94 3.87
C ALA A 16 -24.25 -19.09 3.12
N LEU A 17 -24.15 -18.51 1.93
CA LEU A 17 -22.93 -18.49 1.11
C LEU A 17 -21.79 -17.76 1.83
N ALA A 18 -22.07 -16.57 2.38
CA ALA A 18 -21.10 -15.80 3.13
C ALA A 18 -20.62 -16.53 4.39
N ARG A 19 -21.55 -17.12 5.17
CA ARG A 19 -21.23 -17.89 6.36
C ARG A 19 -20.40 -19.14 6.03
N LEU A 20 -20.69 -19.78 4.89
CA LEU A 20 -19.93 -20.93 4.41
C LEU A 20 -18.48 -20.52 4.05
N ALA A 21 -18.33 -19.36 3.41
CA ALA A 21 -17.01 -18.83 3.05
C ALA A 21 -16.22 -18.39 4.29
N ASP A 22 -16.85 -17.83 5.31
CA ASP A 22 -16.20 -17.48 6.57
C ASP A 22 -15.78 -18.72 7.40
N SER A 23 -16.54 -19.84 7.33
CA SER A 23 -16.34 -20.99 8.20
C SER A 23 -15.47 -22.10 7.62
N ARG A 24 -15.34 -22.21 6.29
CA ARG A 24 -14.62 -23.30 5.63
C ARG A 24 -13.35 -22.84 4.93
N PRO A 25 -12.15 -23.41 5.27
CA PRO A 25 -10.87 -22.99 4.68
C PRO A 25 -10.80 -23.10 3.14
N SER A 26 -11.52 -24.08 2.55
CA SER A 26 -11.59 -24.24 1.09
C SER A 26 -12.29 -23.08 0.40
N TRP A 27 -13.35 -22.54 0.99
CA TRP A 27 -14.12 -21.43 0.49
C TRP A 27 -13.39 -20.07 0.75
N GLN A 28 -12.65 -19.97 1.87
CA GLN A 28 -11.75 -18.84 2.11
C GLN A 28 -10.69 -18.73 1.01
N ARG A 29 -10.05 -19.85 0.64
CA ARG A 29 -9.11 -19.88 -0.49
C ARG A 29 -9.75 -19.49 -1.82
N LEU A 30 -11.02 -19.87 -2.03
CA LEU A 30 -11.76 -19.48 -3.23
C LEU A 30 -12.04 -17.97 -3.27
N SER A 31 -12.33 -17.33 -2.13
CA SER A 31 -12.51 -15.88 -2.05
C SER A 31 -11.21 -15.11 -2.36
N GLU A 32 -10.04 -15.74 -2.17
CA GLU A 32 -8.73 -15.18 -2.53
C GLU A 32 -8.38 -15.36 -4.02
N HIS A 33 -9.18 -16.14 -4.76
CA HIS A 33 -8.93 -16.34 -6.18
C HIS A 33 -9.09 -15.01 -6.94
N PRO A 34 -8.13 -14.63 -7.80
CA PRO A 34 -8.13 -13.31 -8.43
C PRO A 34 -9.37 -12.97 -9.27
N LEU A 35 -10.03 -13.96 -9.88
CA LEU A 35 -11.28 -13.74 -10.61
C LEU A 35 -12.45 -13.47 -9.65
N VAL A 36 -12.55 -14.19 -8.52
CA VAL A 36 -13.56 -13.95 -7.49
C VAL A 36 -13.38 -12.55 -6.90
N TYR A 37 -12.14 -12.16 -6.61
CA TYR A 37 -11.83 -10.80 -6.20
C TYR A 37 -12.21 -9.76 -7.27
N ALA A 38 -11.86 -9.97 -8.54
CA ALA A 38 -12.25 -9.06 -9.62
C ALA A 38 -13.78 -8.94 -9.78
N MET A 39 -14.51 -10.07 -9.61
CA MET A 39 -15.98 -10.07 -9.60
C MET A 39 -16.56 -9.34 -8.40
N SER A 40 -15.90 -9.36 -7.24
CA SER A 40 -16.35 -8.60 -6.07
C SER A 40 -16.24 -7.08 -6.27
N LEU A 41 -15.30 -6.60 -7.11
CA LEU A 41 -15.27 -5.19 -7.54
C LEU A 41 -16.51 -4.81 -8.36
N GLY A 42 -17.29 -5.78 -8.84
CA GLY A 42 -18.59 -5.60 -9.47
C GLY A 42 -19.67 -4.99 -8.56
N VAL A 43 -19.39 -4.72 -7.26
CA VAL A 43 -20.19 -3.83 -6.41
C VAL A 43 -20.31 -2.42 -7.00
N TYR A 44 -19.44 -2.03 -7.92
CA TYR A 44 -19.53 -0.81 -8.72
C TYR A 44 -20.85 -0.77 -9.52
N ALA A 45 -21.24 -1.89 -10.13
CA ALA A 45 -22.46 -2.04 -10.90
C ALA A 45 -23.66 -2.18 -9.94
N SER A 46 -24.28 -1.05 -9.61
CA SER A 46 -25.48 -0.91 -8.76
C SER A 46 -26.78 -1.01 -9.55
N SER A 47 -27.94 -0.73 -8.94
CA SER A 47 -29.22 -0.64 -9.65
C SER A 47 -29.19 0.40 -10.75
N TRP A 48 -28.36 1.42 -10.61
CA TRP A 48 -28.15 2.41 -11.68
C TRP A 48 -27.58 1.75 -12.95
N THR A 49 -26.58 0.88 -12.82
CA THR A 49 -26.03 0.14 -13.96
C THR A 49 -26.99 -0.92 -14.48
N PHE A 50 -27.84 -1.49 -13.62
CA PHE A 50 -28.74 -2.56 -13.99
C PHE A 50 -30.02 -2.06 -14.64
N PHE A 51 -30.69 -1.07 -14.06
CA PHE A 51 -31.93 -0.46 -14.58
C PHE A 51 -31.67 0.91 -15.22
N GLY A 52 -31.01 1.81 -14.49
CA GLY A 52 -30.82 3.20 -14.88
C GLY A 52 -29.95 3.42 -16.11
N ALA A 53 -29.10 2.44 -16.48
CA ALA A 53 -28.29 2.57 -17.69
C ALA A 53 -29.14 2.61 -18.97
N VAL A 54 -30.28 1.89 -19.00
CA VAL A 54 -31.21 1.94 -20.15
C VAL A 54 -31.96 3.28 -20.21
N GLY A 55 -32.43 3.79 -19.07
CA GLY A 55 -33.03 5.11 -18.98
C GLY A 55 -32.07 6.25 -19.35
N PHE A 56 -30.78 6.12 -18.93
CA PHE A 56 -29.74 7.04 -19.31
C PHE A 56 -29.39 6.96 -20.80
N ALA A 57 -29.33 5.75 -21.36
CA ALA A 57 -29.13 5.55 -22.80
C ALA A 57 -30.28 6.16 -23.64
N ARG A 58 -31.51 6.14 -23.12
CA ARG A 58 -32.69 6.81 -23.76
C ARG A 58 -32.50 8.32 -23.84
N THR A 59 -31.96 8.96 -22.81
CA THR A 59 -31.85 10.43 -22.72
C THR A 59 -30.50 10.97 -23.22
N GLN A 60 -29.43 10.23 -23.05
CA GLN A 60 -28.07 10.63 -23.30
C GLN A 60 -27.35 9.70 -24.31
N GLY A 61 -28.12 8.87 -25.03
CA GLY A 61 -27.58 7.98 -26.06
C GLY A 61 -26.37 7.16 -25.61
N VAL A 62 -25.36 7.09 -26.44
CA VAL A 62 -24.12 6.34 -26.25
C VAL A 62 -23.32 6.77 -25.03
N SER A 63 -23.59 7.92 -24.41
CA SER A 63 -22.89 8.42 -23.23
C SER A 63 -23.03 7.48 -22.00
N PHE A 64 -23.99 6.53 -22.00
CA PHE A 64 -24.09 5.51 -20.95
C PHE A 64 -22.83 4.64 -20.86
N ILE A 65 -22.13 4.41 -21.97
CA ILE A 65 -20.90 3.63 -22.00
C ILE A 65 -19.78 4.33 -21.22
N ALA A 66 -19.77 5.67 -21.18
CA ALA A 66 -18.74 6.46 -20.49
C ALA A 66 -18.64 6.11 -18.99
N VAL A 67 -19.76 5.73 -18.38
CA VAL A 67 -19.81 5.32 -16.96
C VAL A 67 -19.06 4.03 -16.69
N SER A 68 -19.01 3.11 -17.63
CA SER A 68 -18.26 1.85 -17.54
C SER A 68 -16.87 1.97 -18.15
N LEU A 69 -16.69 2.85 -19.13
CA LEU A 69 -15.38 3.15 -19.70
C LEU A 69 -14.48 3.89 -18.70
N GLY A 70 -15.06 4.74 -17.83
CA GLY A 70 -14.32 5.43 -16.78
C GLY A 70 -13.54 4.47 -15.85
N PRO A 71 -14.19 3.49 -15.19
CA PRO A 71 -13.50 2.44 -14.43
C PRO A 71 -12.48 1.64 -15.24
N THR A 72 -12.79 1.39 -16.52
CA THR A 72 -11.84 0.72 -17.42
C THR A 72 -10.55 1.53 -17.59
N LEU A 73 -10.66 2.82 -17.81
CA LEU A 73 -9.49 3.72 -17.88
C LEU A 73 -8.80 3.88 -16.53
N ALA A 74 -9.56 3.95 -15.42
CA ALA A 74 -9.00 3.97 -14.08
C ALA A 74 -8.18 2.70 -13.79
N CYS A 75 -8.57 1.54 -14.32
CA CYS A 75 -7.79 0.31 -14.18
C CYS A 75 -6.41 0.38 -14.85
N LEU A 76 -6.19 1.23 -15.86
CA LEU A 76 -4.87 1.46 -16.44
C LEU A 76 -3.93 2.16 -15.45
N LEU A 77 -4.47 2.87 -14.45
CA LEU A 77 -3.70 3.53 -13.40
C LEU A 77 -3.32 2.57 -12.26
N ILE A 78 -3.75 1.30 -12.29
CA ILE A 78 -3.46 0.32 -11.23
C ILE A 78 -1.95 0.24 -10.92
N PRO A 79 -1.03 0.11 -11.89
CA PRO A 79 0.39 0.01 -11.58
C PRO A 79 0.97 1.27 -10.91
N ALA A 80 0.55 2.45 -11.37
CA ALA A 80 1.15 3.73 -10.96
C ALA A 80 0.48 4.37 -9.72
N VAL A 81 -0.81 4.09 -9.47
CA VAL A 81 -1.60 4.73 -8.41
C VAL A 81 -2.10 3.70 -7.41
N PHE A 82 -2.80 2.67 -7.87
CA PHE A 82 -3.56 1.82 -6.96
C PHE A 82 -2.73 0.70 -6.31
N LEU A 83 -1.64 0.23 -6.93
CA LEU A 83 -0.71 -0.69 -6.26
C LEU A 83 0.10 -0.02 -5.15
N PRO A 84 0.72 1.16 -5.35
CA PRO A 84 1.32 1.93 -4.26
C PRO A 84 0.31 2.21 -3.14
N LEU A 85 -0.92 2.60 -3.51
CA LEU A 85 -1.98 2.85 -2.54
C LEU A 85 -2.36 1.58 -1.75
N LEU A 86 -2.46 0.41 -2.40
CA LEU A 86 -2.71 -0.87 -1.72
C LEU A 86 -1.61 -1.20 -0.71
N ARG A 87 -0.34 -0.98 -1.06
CA ARG A 87 0.80 -1.19 -0.16
C ARG A 87 0.74 -0.26 1.05
N LEU A 88 0.48 1.02 0.80
CA LEU A 88 0.34 2.05 1.84
C LEU A 88 -0.80 1.71 2.81
N VAL A 89 -2.00 1.43 2.27
CA VAL A 89 -3.19 1.07 3.04
C VAL A 89 -2.92 -0.14 3.94
N ARG A 90 -2.20 -1.14 3.44
CA ARG A 90 -1.88 -2.36 4.19
C ARG A 90 -0.78 -2.17 5.22
N ARG A 91 0.29 -1.48 4.83
CA ARG A 91 1.42 -1.23 5.74
C ARG A 91 0.96 -0.50 6.99
N HIS A 92 0.08 0.50 6.83
CA HIS A 92 -0.41 1.35 7.91
C HIS A 92 -1.82 1.01 8.38
N GLN A 93 -2.42 -0.09 7.89
CA GLN A 93 -3.74 -0.59 8.28
C GLN A 93 -4.86 0.47 8.17
N LEU A 94 -4.83 1.26 7.09
CA LEU A 94 -5.82 2.28 6.80
C LEU A 94 -7.09 1.62 6.27
N ALA A 95 -8.21 1.82 6.95
CA ALA A 95 -9.45 1.12 6.61
C ALA A 95 -10.33 1.88 5.61
N THR A 96 -10.18 3.20 5.57
CA THR A 96 -11.08 4.09 4.81
C THR A 96 -10.31 5.18 4.05
N THR A 97 -10.98 5.81 3.09
CA THR A 97 -10.45 6.99 2.38
C THR A 97 -10.15 8.13 3.37
N ALA A 98 -10.98 8.35 4.40
CA ALA A 98 -10.74 9.38 5.39
C ALA A 98 -9.48 9.10 6.22
N ASP A 99 -9.22 7.83 6.56
CA ASP A 99 -7.98 7.43 7.25
C ASP A 99 -6.75 7.70 6.39
N LEU A 100 -6.83 7.46 5.08
CA LEU A 100 -5.75 7.76 4.15
C LEU A 100 -5.38 9.25 4.16
N PHE A 101 -6.37 10.12 4.11
CA PHE A 101 -6.15 11.58 4.16
C PHE A 101 -5.66 12.02 5.53
N ALA A 102 -6.28 11.54 6.60
CA ALA A 102 -5.86 11.86 7.97
C ALA A 102 -4.42 11.39 8.26
N PHE A 103 -4.01 10.23 7.72
CA PHE A 103 -2.65 9.71 7.82
C PHE A 103 -1.65 10.60 7.09
N ARG A 104 -1.90 10.88 5.80
CA ARG A 104 -0.97 11.66 4.96
C ARG A 104 -0.81 13.09 5.44
N TYR A 105 -1.91 13.75 5.81
CA TYR A 105 -1.94 15.17 6.17
C TYR A 105 -1.87 15.41 7.68
N ARG A 106 -1.78 14.34 8.48
CA ARG A 106 -1.73 14.41 9.96
C ARG A 106 -2.79 15.35 10.57
N SER A 107 -3.97 15.37 9.97
CA SER A 107 -5.05 16.27 10.32
C SER A 107 -6.37 15.53 10.59
N GLN A 108 -6.84 15.57 11.85
CA GLN A 108 -8.16 15.04 12.21
C GLN A 108 -9.28 15.86 11.54
N ALA A 109 -9.11 17.17 11.43
CA ALA A 109 -10.08 18.03 10.76
C ALA A 109 -10.28 17.64 9.29
N LEU A 110 -9.21 17.24 8.61
CA LEU A 110 -9.30 16.75 7.23
C LEU A 110 -10.00 15.39 7.17
N GLY A 111 -9.73 14.49 8.11
CA GLY A 111 -10.47 13.22 8.23
C GLY A 111 -11.97 13.44 8.41
N VAL A 112 -12.36 14.39 9.28
CA VAL A 112 -13.76 14.83 9.46
C VAL A 112 -14.34 15.39 8.15
N ALA A 113 -13.63 16.32 7.48
CA ALA A 113 -14.08 16.94 6.25
C ALA A 113 -14.31 15.94 5.12
N VAL A 114 -13.38 14.97 4.96
CA VAL A 114 -13.52 13.87 3.99
C VAL A 114 -14.72 12.98 4.33
N THR A 115 -14.92 12.68 5.62
CA THR A 115 -16.10 11.88 6.07
C THR A 115 -17.40 12.60 5.75
N VAL A 116 -17.50 13.89 6.04
CA VAL A 116 -18.68 14.72 5.73
C VAL A 116 -18.89 14.82 4.22
N ALA A 117 -17.83 15.02 3.44
CA ALA A 117 -17.90 15.03 1.98
C ALA A 117 -18.48 13.72 1.41
N MET A 118 -18.02 12.60 1.95
CA MET A 118 -18.51 11.27 1.55
C MET A 118 -19.96 11.03 1.97
N LEU A 119 -20.37 11.49 3.15
CA LEU A 119 -21.76 11.41 3.60
C LEU A 119 -22.67 12.22 2.66
N LEU A 120 -22.31 13.48 2.39
CA LEU A 120 -23.08 14.36 1.49
C LEU A 120 -23.16 13.83 0.06
N GLY A 121 -22.05 13.27 -0.45
CA GLY A 121 -22.01 12.73 -1.81
C GLY A 121 -22.69 11.38 -1.97
N VAL A 122 -22.58 10.48 -0.98
CA VAL A 122 -23.02 9.08 -1.14
C VAL A 122 -24.45 8.84 -0.64
N LEU A 123 -24.96 9.57 0.37
CA LEU A 123 -26.34 9.38 0.87
C LEU A 123 -27.40 9.53 -0.22
N PRO A 124 -27.37 10.54 -1.11
CA PRO A 124 -28.31 10.62 -2.22
C PRO A 124 -28.22 9.42 -3.17
N TYR A 125 -27.01 8.92 -3.39
CA TYR A 125 -26.79 7.73 -4.23
C TYR A 125 -27.32 6.44 -3.59
N LEU A 126 -27.27 6.31 -2.25
CA LEU A 126 -27.95 5.24 -1.52
C LEU A 126 -29.48 5.33 -1.65
N ALA A 127 -30.03 6.54 -1.56
CA ALA A 127 -31.48 6.78 -1.74
C ALA A 127 -31.97 6.36 -3.13
N VAL A 128 -31.14 6.54 -4.17
CA VAL A 128 -31.42 6.05 -5.54
C VAL A 128 -31.57 4.52 -5.56
N GLN A 129 -30.80 3.76 -4.75
CA GLN A 129 -30.94 2.29 -4.67
C GLN A 129 -32.30 1.90 -4.05
N VAL A 130 -32.72 2.63 -3.00
CA VAL A 130 -34.04 2.42 -2.36
C VAL A 130 -35.15 2.72 -3.36
N ARG A 131 -35.05 3.83 -4.10
CA ARG A 131 -36.01 4.22 -5.14
C ARG A 131 -36.13 3.17 -6.23
N ALA A 132 -34.97 2.65 -6.74
CA ALA A 132 -34.99 1.64 -7.80
C ALA A 132 -35.74 0.36 -7.37
N VAL A 133 -35.52 -0.10 -6.12
CA VAL A 133 -36.24 -1.27 -5.57
C VAL A 133 -37.72 -0.94 -5.41
N ALA A 134 -38.08 0.23 -4.88
CA ALA A 134 -39.47 0.61 -4.64
C ALA A 134 -40.25 0.74 -5.96
N THR A 135 -39.72 1.45 -6.96
CA THR A 135 -40.38 1.66 -8.26
C THR A 135 -40.57 0.37 -9.05
N THR A 136 -39.55 -0.51 -9.05
CA THR A 136 -39.63 -1.81 -9.74
C THR A 136 -40.57 -2.79 -9.04
N ALA A 137 -40.67 -2.74 -7.67
CA ALA A 137 -41.64 -3.54 -6.95
C ALA A 137 -43.10 -3.11 -7.24
N VAL A 138 -43.34 -1.79 -7.30
CA VAL A 138 -44.66 -1.23 -7.64
C VAL A 138 -45.04 -1.55 -9.10
N ALA A 139 -44.08 -1.56 -10.03
CA ALA A 139 -44.29 -1.95 -11.40
C ALA A 139 -44.75 -3.43 -11.52
N LEU A 140 -44.09 -4.34 -10.73
CA LEU A 140 -44.45 -5.76 -10.74
C LEU A 140 -45.75 -6.07 -10.02
N VAL A 141 -46.11 -5.35 -8.96
CA VAL A 141 -47.30 -5.56 -8.16
C VAL A 141 -48.04 -4.24 -7.96
N PRO A 142 -48.97 -3.92 -8.84
CA PRO A 142 -49.78 -2.70 -8.72
C PRO A 142 -50.52 -2.63 -7.36
N GLY A 143 -50.50 -1.45 -6.75
CA GLY A 143 -51.15 -1.22 -5.44
C GLY A 143 -50.24 -1.31 -4.23
N LEU A 144 -48.92 -1.59 -4.43
CA LEU A 144 -47.95 -1.44 -3.35
C LEU A 144 -47.64 0.05 -3.14
N ASP A 145 -47.50 0.44 -1.87
CA ASP A 145 -47.01 1.78 -1.52
C ASP A 145 -45.47 1.81 -1.65
N PRO A 146 -44.86 2.67 -2.50
CA PRO A 146 -43.40 2.75 -2.67
C PRO A 146 -42.67 3.13 -1.39
N HIS A 147 -43.28 3.92 -0.48
CA HIS A 147 -42.65 4.30 0.78
C HIS A 147 -42.55 3.10 1.75
N VAL A 148 -43.60 2.26 1.79
CA VAL A 148 -43.59 1.03 2.60
C VAL A 148 -42.55 0.03 2.07
N VAL A 149 -42.41 -0.10 0.76
CA VAL A 149 -41.40 -0.95 0.13
C VAL A 149 -40.00 -0.41 0.44
N GLY A 150 -39.77 0.91 0.30
CA GLY A 150 -38.48 1.55 0.59
C GLY A 150 -38.09 1.41 2.05
N PHE A 151 -39.04 1.63 2.98
CA PHE A 151 -38.81 1.42 4.43
C PHE A 151 -38.45 -0.06 4.74
N SER A 152 -39.21 -1.00 4.20
CA SER A 152 -38.99 -2.43 4.38
C SER A 152 -37.62 -2.85 3.86
N PHE A 153 -37.20 -2.33 2.69
CA PHE A 153 -35.87 -2.58 2.14
C PHE A 153 -34.76 -2.05 3.07
N CYS A 154 -34.87 -0.80 3.56
CA CYS A 154 -33.90 -0.23 4.51
C CYS A 154 -33.86 -1.04 5.82
N ALA A 155 -35.00 -1.48 6.35
CA ALA A 155 -35.05 -2.32 7.57
C ALA A 155 -34.36 -3.66 7.37
N VAL A 156 -34.60 -4.32 6.23
CA VAL A 156 -33.91 -5.57 5.89
C VAL A 156 -32.40 -5.33 5.73
N MET A 157 -31.98 -4.25 5.06
CA MET A 157 -30.57 -3.90 4.91
C MET A 157 -29.90 -3.64 6.26
N LEU A 158 -30.60 -3.01 7.21
CA LEU A 158 -30.10 -2.81 8.58
C LEU A 158 -29.77 -4.14 9.27
N VAL A 159 -30.69 -5.10 9.19
CA VAL A 159 -30.49 -6.44 9.75
C VAL A 159 -29.24 -7.10 9.13
N PHE A 160 -29.13 -7.06 7.80
CA PHE A 160 -28.00 -7.67 7.10
C PHE A 160 -26.68 -6.97 7.41
N ALA A 161 -26.64 -5.64 7.35
CA ALA A 161 -25.43 -4.89 7.65
C ALA A 161 -24.94 -5.09 9.09
N THR A 162 -25.86 -5.25 10.05
CA THR A 162 -25.51 -5.53 11.45
C THR A 162 -25.05 -6.97 11.68
N LEU A 163 -25.63 -7.93 10.97
CA LEU A 163 -25.28 -9.35 11.08
C LEU A 163 -23.95 -9.69 10.39
N PHE A 164 -23.64 -9.02 9.26
CA PHE A 164 -22.45 -9.32 8.48
C PHE A 164 -21.26 -8.42 8.80
N GLY A 165 -21.45 -7.11 8.85
CA GLY A 165 -20.35 -6.16 8.84
C GLY A 165 -19.99 -5.56 10.18
N ALA A 166 -20.96 -5.51 11.14
CA ALA A 166 -20.72 -4.94 12.46
C ALA A 166 -20.54 -6.04 13.54
N ARG A 167 -19.74 -7.07 13.23
CA ARG A 167 -19.43 -8.17 14.18
C ARG A 167 -18.21 -7.87 15.03
N HIS A 168 -17.20 -7.21 14.46
CA HIS A 168 -15.92 -6.95 15.10
C HIS A 168 -15.71 -5.45 15.28
N ALA A 169 -15.02 -5.08 16.35
CA ALA A 169 -14.69 -3.69 16.66
C ALA A 169 -13.60 -3.13 15.72
N THR A 170 -12.73 -4.01 15.23
CA THR A 170 -11.63 -3.64 14.33
C THR A 170 -12.07 -3.74 12.90
N THR A 171 -11.74 -2.72 12.10
CA THR A 171 -11.90 -2.72 10.64
C THR A 171 -10.81 -3.54 9.94
N ARG A 172 -9.95 -4.19 10.70
CA ARG A 172 -8.77 -4.93 10.27
C ARG A 172 -9.10 -6.30 9.67
N GLU A 173 -10.21 -6.89 10.09
CA GLU A 173 -10.55 -8.24 9.67
C GLU A 173 -11.16 -8.23 8.28
N ARG A 174 -10.60 -9.05 7.39
CA ARG A 174 -11.19 -9.34 6.08
C ARG A 174 -12.47 -10.18 6.28
N HIS A 175 -13.39 -9.95 5.39
CA HIS A 175 -14.65 -10.68 5.37
C HIS A 175 -14.73 -11.55 4.09
N PRO A 176 -14.10 -12.76 4.06
CA PRO A 176 -14.14 -13.65 2.90
C PRO A 176 -15.57 -13.94 2.44
N GLY A 177 -16.49 -14.01 3.39
CA GLY A 177 -17.92 -14.16 3.12
C GLY A 177 -18.53 -13.01 2.35
N LEU A 178 -18.16 -11.78 2.67
CA LEU A 178 -18.62 -10.58 1.95
C LEU A 178 -18.10 -10.57 0.50
N VAL A 179 -16.82 -10.85 0.31
CA VAL A 179 -16.18 -10.94 -1.02
C VAL A 179 -16.88 -11.99 -1.87
N MET A 180 -17.17 -13.18 -1.30
CA MET A 180 -17.83 -14.29 -2.01
C MET A 180 -19.27 -13.95 -2.37
N ALA A 181 -20.05 -13.37 -1.42
CA ALA A 181 -21.43 -12.97 -1.66
C ALA A 181 -21.53 -11.95 -2.80
N ILE A 182 -20.68 -10.90 -2.78
CA ILE A 182 -20.68 -9.85 -3.82
C ILE A 182 -20.22 -10.39 -5.17
N ALA A 183 -19.23 -11.28 -5.20
CA ALA A 183 -18.81 -11.93 -6.44
C ALA A 183 -19.94 -12.77 -7.05
N PHE A 184 -20.68 -13.53 -6.21
CA PHE A 184 -21.84 -14.30 -6.65
C PHE A 184 -22.97 -13.39 -7.15
N GLU A 185 -23.30 -12.32 -6.43
CA GLU A 185 -24.27 -11.31 -6.86
C GLU A 185 -23.88 -10.69 -8.19
N SER A 186 -22.59 -10.39 -8.41
CA SER A 186 -22.10 -9.80 -9.66
C SER A 186 -22.25 -10.75 -10.84
N ALA A 187 -22.05 -12.06 -10.64
CA ALA A 187 -22.33 -13.07 -11.63
C ALA A 187 -23.84 -13.15 -11.95
N PHE A 188 -24.66 -13.22 -10.89
CA PHE A 188 -26.10 -13.37 -11.03
C PHE A 188 -26.74 -12.21 -11.78
N LYS A 189 -26.46 -10.96 -11.37
CA LYS A 189 -27.00 -9.76 -12.04
C LYS A 189 -26.53 -9.63 -13.48
N THR A 190 -25.30 -10.01 -13.78
CA THR A 190 -24.78 -10.04 -15.17
C THR A 190 -25.53 -11.04 -16.00
N LEU A 191 -25.72 -12.26 -15.52
CA LEU A 191 -26.48 -13.31 -16.23
C LEU A 191 -27.96 -12.92 -16.42
N ALA A 192 -28.59 -12.32 -15.39
CA ALA A 192 -29.96 -11.84 -15.49
C ALA A 192 -30.11 -10.77 -16.59
N LEU A 193 -29.18 -9.80 -16.65
CA LEU A 193 -29.20 -8.73 -17.67
C LEU A 193 -28.93 -9.27 -19.07
N LEU A 194 -28.02 -10.23 -19.22
CA LEU A 194 -27.76 -10.92 -20.50
C LEU A 194 -28.99 -11.69 -20.96
N ALA A 195 -29.71 -12.35 -20.06
CA ALA A 195 -30.95 -13.08 -20.40
C ALA A 195 -32.01 -12.12 -20.95
N VAL A 196 -32.15 -10.92 -20.34
CA VAL A 196 -33.04 -9.86 -20.88
C VAL A 196 -32.57 -9.43 -22.27
N GLY A 197 -31.26 -9.26 -22.47
CA GLY A 197 -30.69 -8.94 -23.78
C GLY A 197 -31.00 -9.95 -24.85
N VAL A 198 -30.99 -11.26 -24.50
CA VAL A 198 -31.42 -12.35 -25.42
C VAL A 198 -32.88 -12.24 -25.77
N VAL A 199 -33.75 -11.95 -24.79
CA VAL A 199 -35.19 -11.73 -25.06
C VAL A 199 -35.38 -10.47 -25.94
N ALA A 200 -34.67 -9.38 -25.64
CA ALA A 200 -34.74 -8.16 -26.43
C ALA A 200 -34.32 -8.41 -27.90
N PHE A 201 -33.24 -9.21 -28.09
CA PHE A 201 -32.77 -9.61 -29.42
C PHE A 201 -33.83 -10.45 -30.20
N GLN A 202 -34.52 -11.38 -29.49
CA GLN A 202 -35.58 -12.20 -30.10
C GLN A 202 -36.85 -11.41 -30.52
N LEU A 203 -37.01 -10.21 -29.96
CA LEU A 203 -38.14 -9.33 -30.39
C LEU A 203 -37.88 -8.67 -31.74
N ASP A 204 -36.73 -8.85 -32.33
CA ASP A 204 -36.34 -8.41 -33.69
C ASP A 204 -36.63 -6.92 -33.98
N VAL A 205 -36.43 -6.06 -32.99
CA VAL A 205 -36.65 -4.62 -33.13
C VAL A 205 -35.41 -3.97 -33.75
N THR A 206 -35.51 -3.62 -35.03
CA THR A 206 -34.45 -2.89 -35.74
C THR A 206 -34.66 -1.37 -35.60
N PRO A 207 -33.66 -0.63 -35.06
CA PRO A 207 -33.74 0.81 -34.96
C PRO A 207 -33.65 1.46 -36.34
N THR A 208 -34.39 2.53 -36.58
CA THR A 208 -34.25 3.33 -37.81
C THR A 208 -32.89 4.03 -37.86
N PRO A 209 -32.33 4.31 -39.06
CA PRO A 209 -31.05 5.06 -39.16
C PRO A 209 -31.05 6.39 -38.39
N ALA A 210 -32.15 7.14 -38.41
CA ALA A 210 -32.30 8.39 -37.65
C ALA A 210 -32.21 8.18 -36.11
N ARG A 211 -32.74 7.06 -35.60
CA ARG A 211 -32.60 6.70 -34.16
C ARG A 211 -31.18 6.32 -33.81
N VAL A 212 -30.49 5.63 -34.69
CA VAL A 212 -29.07 5.29 -34.48
C VAL A 212 -28.21 6.56 -34.47
N GLU A 213 -28.46 7.48 -35.38
CA GLU A 213 -27.78 8.77 -35.44
C GLU A 213 -28.02 9.60 -34.17
N ALA A 214 -29.28 9.76 -33.72
CA ALA A 214 -29.65 10.43 -32.48
C ALA A 214 -29.01 9.77 -31.24
N PHE A 215 -28.88 8.44 -31.22
CA PHE A 215 -28.21 7.69 -30.16
C PHE A 215 -26.70 8.00 -30.10
N LEU A 216 -26.05 8.22 -31.24
CA LEU A 216 -24.61 8.52 -31.34
C LEU A 216 -24.25 9.99 -31.16
N GLU A 217 -25.23 10.93 -31.35
CA GLU A 217 -25.01 12.38 -31.31
C GLU A 217 -24.36 12.86 -29.98
N PRO A 218 -24.76 12.41 -28.78
CA PRO A 218 -24.17 12.87 -27.51
C PRO A 218 -22.65 12.62 -27.38
N ALA A 219 -22.11 11.67 -28.13
CA ALA A 219 -20.65 11.46 -28.17
C ALA A 219 -19.90 12.66 -28.80
N ARG A 220 -20.63 13.44 -29.65
CA ARG A 220 -20.06 14.58 -30.39
C ARG A 220 -20.26 15.92 -29.66
N THR A 221 -21.14 16.00 -28.66
CA THR A 221 -21.55 17.25 -27.99
C THR A 221 -20.88 17.56 -26.68
N GLY A 222 -19.88 16.77 -26.24
CA GLY A 222 -19.08 17.01 -25.03
C GLY A 222 -19.58 16.29 -23.76
N GLY A 223 -20.86 15.96 -23.64
CA GLY A 223 -21.44 15.28 -22.47
C GLY A 223 -20.79 13.92 -22.17
N PHE A 224 -20.37 13.19 -23.20
CA PHE A 224 -19.63 11.94 -23.07
C PHE A 224 -18.33 12.12 -22.28
N THR A 225 -17.55 13.15 -22.62
CA THR A 225 -16.23 13.40 -21.97
C THR A 225 -16.39 13.74 -20.50
N SER A 226 -17.41 14.52 -20.15
CA SER A 226 -17.68 14.89 -18.75
C SER A 226 -18.10 13.69 -17.91
N VAL A 227 -19.00 12.85 -18.41
CA VAL A 227 -19.40 11.61 -17.73
C VAL A 227 -18.20 10.67 -17.57
N LEU A 228 -17.33 10.58 -18.58
CA LEU A 228 -16.10 9.79 -18.54
C LEU A 228 -15.17 10.27 -17.44
N LEU A 229 -14.87 11.56 -17.37
CA LEU A 229 -13.99 12.15 -16.35
C LEU A 229 -14.52 11.95 -14.93
N LEU A 230 -15.83 12.17 -14.72
CA LEU A 230 -16.50 11.93 -13.46
C LEU A 230 -16.35 10.45 -13.03
N SER A 231 -16.52 9.54 -13.96
CA SER A 231 -16.48 8.10 -13.70
C SER A 231 -15.06 7.61 -13.43
N VAL A 232 -14.03 8.13 -14.15
CA VAL A 232 -12.62 7.83 -13.86
C VAL A 232 -12.24 8.25 -12.45
N GLY A 233 -12.53 9.53 -12.09
CA GLY A 233 -12.12 10.09 -10.81
C GLY A 233 -12.84 9.49 -9.61
N ALA A 234 -14.11 9.08 -9.77
CA ALA A 234 -14.89 8.49 -8.69
C ALA A 234 -14.58 7.00 -8.43
N THR A 235 -14.05 6.27 -9.40
CA THR A 235 -14.02 4.80 -9.42
C THR A 235 -13.50 4.19 -8.12
N PHE A 236 -12.26 4.48 -7.73
CA PHE A 236 -11.65 3.88 -6.53
C PHE A 236 -11.74 4.77 -5.27
N LEU A 237 -12.26 5.98 -5.39
CA LEU A 237 -12.47 6.89 -4.26
C LEU A 237 -13.82 6.68 -3.58
N LEU A 238 -14.81 6.11 -4.27
CA LEU A 238 -16.08 5.73 -3.66
C LEU A 238 -15.85 4.81 -2.45
N PRO A 239 -16.47 5.06 -1.27
CA PRO A 239 -16.19 4.30 -0.03
C PRO A 239 -16.33 2.79 -0.22
N ARG A 240 -17.37 2.35 -0.93
CA ARG A 240 -17.60 0.93 -1.23
C ARG A 240 -16.50 0.32 -2.08
N GLN A 241 -16.00 1.09 -3.06
CA GLN A 241 -14.99 0.61 -4.00
C GLN A 241 -13.62 0.59 -3.34
N PHE A 242 -13.30 1.63 -2.55
CA PHE A 242 -12.10 1.67 -1.73
C PHE A 242 -12.07 0.48 -0.76
N HIS A 243 -13.17 0.22 -0.06
CA HIS A 243 -13.27 -0.90 0.87
C HIS A 243 -13.02 -2.25 0.18
N MET A 244 -13.69 -2.51 -0.95
CA MET A 244 -13.52 -3.78 -1.68
C MET A 244 -12.14 -3.91 -2.32
N ALA A 245 -11.59 -2.81 -2.87
CA ALA A 245 -10.31 -2.86 -3.59
C ALA A 245 -9.09 -2.93 -2.66
N PHE A 246 -9.14 -2.32 -1.48
CA PHE A 246 -7.96 -2.19 -0.63
C PHE A 246 -8.09 -2.91 0.70
N THR A 247 -9.24 -2.81 1.37
CA THR A 247 -9.46 -3.41 2.69
C THR A 247 -9.74 -4.91 2.58
N GLU A 248 -10.60 -5.33 1.65
CA GLU A 248 -10.96 -6.74 1.45
C GLU A 248 -10.02 -7.52 0.50
N ALA A 249 -9.02 -6.87 -0.07
CA ALA A 249 -8.07 -7.53 -0.95
C ALA A 249 -7.26 -8.63 -0.22
N PRO A 250 -6.86 -9.75 -0.89
CA PRO A 250 -6.05 -10.82 -0.30
C PRO A 250 -4.71 -10.31 0.26
N GLU A 251 -4.16 -10.95 1.30
CA GLU A 251 -2.92 -10.51 1.95
C GLU A 251 -1.66 -10.74 1.09
N GLY A 252 -0.63 -9.97 1.35
CA GLY A 252 0.69 -10.08 0.73
C GLY A 252 0.66 -9.96 -0.79
N GLU A 253 1.53 -10.70 -1.47
CA GLU A 253 1.65 -10.73 -2.94
C GLU A 253 0.37 -11.23 -3.65
N ARG A 254 -0.47 -12.03 -2.97
CA ARG A 254 -1.72 -12.51 -3.56
C ARG A 254 -2.65 -11.36 -3.88
N GLY A 255 -2.70 -10.34 -3.03
CA GLY A 255 -3.53 -9.16 -3.26
C GLY A 255 -3.00 -8.28 -4.37
N GLU A 256 -1.68 -8.09 -4.49
CA GLU A 256 -1.11 -7.36 -5.61
C GLU A 256 -1.40 -8.09 -6.94
N ARG A 257 -1.26 -9.43 -6.96
CA ARG A 257 -1.60 -10.25 -8.13
C ARG A 257 -3.09 -10.20 -8.45
N ALA A 258 -3.97 -10.20 -7.43
CA ALA A 258 -5.40 -10.09 -7.62
C ALA A 258 -5.78 -8.72 -8.20
N LEU A 259 -5.23 -7.62 -7.67
CA LEU A 259 -5.46 -6.27 -8.18
C LEU A 259 -4.90 -6.09 -9.61
N ARG A 260 -3.71 -6.64 -9.91
CA ARG A 260 -3.17 -6.65 -11.29
C ARG A 260 -4.09 -7.41 -12.26
N ARG A 261 -4.67 -8.55 -11.87
CA ARG A 261 -5.62 -9.27 -12.72
C ARG A 261 -6.95 -8.53 -12.88
N ALA A 262 -7.35 -7.75 -11.90
CA ALA A 262 -8.52 -6.89 -12.01
C ALA A 262 -8.39 -5.83 -13.10
N THR A 263 -7.16 -5.48 -13.55
CA THR A 263 -6.91 -4.55 -14.67
C THR A 263 -7.67 -4.91 -15.95
N TRP A 264 -7.89 -6.19 -16.20
CA TRP A 264 -8.64 -6.66 -17.37
C TRP A 264 -9.97 -7.33 -17.01
N ALA A 265 -10.04 -8.06 -15.88
CA ALA A 265 -11.21 -8.86 -15.54
C ALA A 265 -12.40 -7.99 -15.10
N PHE A 266 -12.16 -6.89 -14.38
CA PHE A 266 -13.20 -5.97 -13.98
C PHE A 266 -13.75 -5.15 -15.18
N PRO A 267 -12.91 -4.55 -16.06
CA PRO A 267 -13.38 -3.98 -17.33
C PRO A 267 -14.19 -4.94 -18.20
N LEU A 268 -13.76 -6.18 -18.31
CA LEU A 268 -14.48 -7.21 -19.07
C LEU A 268 -15.89 -7.46 -18.50
N LEU A 269 -16.01 -7.56 -17.16
CA LEU A 269 -17.30 -7.69 -16.49
C LEU A 269 -18.23 -6.51 -16.83
N LEU A 270 -17.73 -5.27 -16.77
CA LEU A 270 -18.50 -4.08 -17.09
C LEU A 270 -18.89 -4.02 -18.57
N LEU A 271 -18.00 -4.40 -19.47
CA LEU A 271 -18.29 -4.48 -20.91
C LEU A 271 -19.42 -5.48 -21.19
N VAL A 272 -19.33 -6.69 -20.61
CA VAL A 272 -20.37 -7.72 -20.77
C VAL A 272 -21.73 -7.23 -20.26
N MET A 273 -21.77 -6.49 -19.15
CA MET A 273 -23.02 -5.91 -18.63
C MET A 273 -23.62 -4.83 -19.55
N ASN A 274 -22.80 -4.13 -20.35
CA ASN A 274 -23.27 -3.06 -21.23
C ASN A 274 -23.79 -3.58 -22.59
N LEU A 275 -23.42 -4.80 -22.99
CA LEU A 275 -23.83 -5.35 -24.28
C LEU A 275 -25.35 -5.40 -24.51
N PRO A 276 -26.19 -5.76 -23.53
CA PRO A 276 -27.64 -5.82 -23.73
C PRO A 276 -28.33 -4.46 -23.74
N ILE A 277 -27.70 -3.39 -23.23
CA ILE A 277 -28.37 -2.09 -23.01
C ILE A 277 -29.01 -1.51 -24.26
N PRO A 278 -28.34 -1.40 -25.45
CA PRO A 278 -28.97 -0.88 -26.66
C PRO A 278 -30.13 -1.75 -27.13
N LEU A 279 -30.02 -3.07 -27.04
CA LEU A 279 -31.08 -4.02 -27.41
C LEU A 279 -32.32 -3.83 -26.53
N VAL A 280 -32.12 -3.74 -25.23
CA VAL A 280 -33.19 -3.54 -24.24
C VAL A 280 -33.83 -2.17 -24.42
N LEU A 281 -33.06 -1.11 -24.74
CA LEU A 281 -33.55 0.22 -25.02
C LEU A 281 -34.54 0.20 -26.20
N TRP A 282 -34.11 -0.33 -27.36
CA TRP A 282 -34.94 -0.32 -28.57
C TRP A 282 -36.15 -1.24 -28.43
N ALA A 283 -36.02 -2.39 -27.78
CA ALA A 283 -37.15 -3.26 -27.48
C ALA A 283 -38.13 -2.62 -26.50
N GLY A 284 -37.66 -1.95 -25.45
CA GLY A 284 -38.48 -1.26 -24.47
C GLY A 284 -39.25 -0.06 -25.07
N GLU A 285 -38.58 0.74 -25.94
CA GLU A 285 -39.24 1.82 -26.66
C GLU A 285 -40.34 1.31 -27.61
N ALA A 286 -40.13 0.17 -28.27
CA ALA A 286 -41.14 -0.43 -29.12
C ALA A 286 -42.32 -1.00 -28.32
N LEU A 287 -42.08 -1.57 -27.13
CA LEU A 287 -43.13 -2.15 -26.29
C LEU A 287 -43.95 -1.10 -25.52
N ALA A 288 -43.27 -0.07 -24.99
CA ALA A 288 -43.91 0.91 -24.11
C ALA A 288 -43.24 2.29 -24.22
N PRO A 289 -43.46 3.07 -25.31
CA PRO A 289 -42.77 4.32 -25.59
C PRO A 289 -43.01 5.40 -24.53
N GLN A 290 -44.11 5.32 -23.76
CA GLN A 290 -44.48 6.30 -22.72
C GLN A 290 -43.97 5.87 -21.33
N ALA A 291 -43.46 4.64 -21.16
CA ALA A 291 -42.96 4.19 -19.88
C ALA A 291 -41.60 4.82 -19.54
N ASP A 292 -41.25 4.82 -18.26
CA ASP A 292 -39.92 5.23 -17.82
C ASP A 292 -38.85 4.28 -18.38
N GLY A 293 -37.78 4.83 -18.96
CA GLY A 293 -36.67 4.05 -19.50
C GLY A 293 -35.99 3.16 -18.48
N ASP A 294 -36.01 3.54 -17.19
CA ASP A 294 -35.46 2.75 -16.09
C ASP A 294 -36.25 1.43 -15.84
N LEU A 295 -37.49 1.35 -16.35
CA LEU A 295 -38.33 0.14 -16.27
C LEU A 295 -38.22 -0.76 -17.50
N TYR A 296 -37.55 -0.38 -18.56
CA TYR A 296 -37.47 -1.16 -19.81
C TYR A 296 -36.87 -2.56 -19.61
N VAL A 297 -35.88 -2.69 -18.72
CA VAL A 297 -35.30 -4.01 -18.37
C VAL A 297 -36.39 -4.96 -17.86
N LEU A 298 -37.26 -4.47 -17.00
CA LEU A 298 -38.37 -5.24 -16.43
C LEU A 298 -39.49 -5.53 -17.46
N LEU A 299 -39.90 -4.52 -18.22
CA LEU A 299 -40.94 -4.64 -19.26
C LEU A 299 -40.56 -5.63 -20.37
N VAL A 300 -39.31 -5.68 -20.77
CA VAL A 300 -38.79 -6.69 -21.72
C VAL A 300 -38.80 -8.08 -21.07
N ALA A 301 -38.38 -8.15 -19.78
CA ALA A 301 -38.37 -9.44 -19.05
C ALA A 301 -39.77 -10.02 -18.86
N GLU A 302 -40.82 -9.22 -18.72
CA GLU A 302 -42.22 -9.65 -18.58
C GLU A 302 -42.75 -10.45 -19.80
N LYS A 303 -42.07 -10.34 -20.98
CA LYS A 303 -42.41 -11.18 -22.14
C LYS A 303 -42.16 -12.66 -21.88
N VAL A 304 -41.35 -12.99 -20.86
CA VAL A 304 -41.07 -14.35 -20.42
C VAL A 304 -41.44 -14.47 -18.93
N PRO A 305 -42.51 -15.16 -18.54
CA PRO A 305 -43.10 -15.11 -17.18
C PRO A 305 -42.13 -15.43 -16.03
N TRP A 306 -41.16 -16.33 -16.25
CA TRP A 306 -40.18 -16.69 -15.20
C TRP A 306 -39.04 -15.68 -15.09
N LEU A 307 -38.78 -14.85 -16.10
CA LEU A 307 -37.64 -13.96 -16.16
C LEU A 307 -37.87 -12.67 -15.34
N ALA A 308 -39.08 -12.13 -15.29
CA ALA A 308 -39.39 -10.90 -14.54
C ALA A 308 -39.01 -11.00 -13.06
N PRO A 309 -39.34 -12.07 -12.31
CA PRO A 309 -38.88 -12.26 -10.93
C PRO A 309 -37.36 -12.38 -10.81
N VAL A 310 -36.68 -13.04 -11.76
CA VAL A 310 -35.22 -13.17 -11.78
C VAL A 310 -34.55 -11.82 -11.99
N VAL A 311 -35.06 -11.01 -12.90
CA VAL A 311 -34.58 -9.66 -13.18
C VAL A 311 -34.79 -8.74 -11.99
N TRP A 312 -35.95 -8.84 -11.34
CA TRP A 312 -36.20 -8.08 -10.13
C TRP A 312 -35.21 -8.46 -9.00
N LEU A 313 -34.95 -9.76 -8.79
CA LEU A 313 -33.91 -10.21 -7.86
C LEU A 313 -32.52 -9.71 -8.26
N GLY A 314 -32.20 -9.64 -9.56
CA GLY A 314 -30.96 -9.05 -10.06
C GLY A 314 -30.81 -7.57 -9.67
N GLY A 315 -31.89 -6.80 -9.78
CA GLY A 315 -31.94 -5.40 -9.35
C GLY A 315 -31.87 -5.21 -7.84
N VAL A 316 -32.60 -6.02 -7.07
CA VAL A 316 -32.50 -6.06 -5.60
C VAL A 316 -31.09 -6.43 -5.17
N SER A 317 -30.47 -7.41 -5.81
CA SER A 317 -29.09 -7.85 -5.58
C SER A 317 -28.11 -6.70 -5.81
N ALA A 318 -28.23 -6.00 -6.94
CA ALA A 318 -27.40 -4.85 -7.28
C ALA A 318 -27.53 -3.70 -6.26
N SER A 319 -28.74 -3.47 -5.73
CA SER A 319 -29.01 -2.45 -4.72
C SER A 319 -28.51 -2.87 -3.34
N SER A 320 -28.74 -4.12 -2.91
CA SER A 320 -28.37 -4.62 -1.60
C SER A 320 -26.87 -4.65 -1.38
N ALA A 321 -26.10 -5.18 -2.32
CA ALA A 321 -24.63 -5.20 -2.24
C ALA A 321 -24.06 -3.79 -2.03
N MET A 322 -24.56 -2.86 -2.84
CA MET A 322 -24.09 -1.48 -2.74
C MET A 322 -24.44 -0.84 -1.40
N VAL A 323 -25.69 -0.96 -0.95
CA VAL A 323 -26.18 -0.36 0.31
C VAL A 323 -25.41 -0.94 1.51
N ILE A 324 -25.21 -2.25 1.56
CA ILE A 324 -24.48 -2.91 2.65
C ILE A 324 -23.03 -2.42 2.70
N VAL A 325 -22.27 -2.52 1.59
CA VAL A 325 -20.86 -2.18 1.59
C VAL A 325 -20.63 -0.70 1.83
N ALA A 326 -21.43 0.18 1.19
CA ALA A 326 -21.32 1.61 1.39
C ALA A 326 -21.66 2.02 2.84
N SER A 327 -22.71 1.43 3.44
CA SER A 327 -23.06 1.70 4.83
C SER A 327 -21.97 1.24 5.81
N LEU A 328 -21.33 0.10 5.54
CA LEU A 328 -20.21 -0.40 6.35
C LEU A 328 -19.00 0.53 6.25
N ALA A 329 -18.61 0.95 5.03
CA ALA A 329 -17.50 1.84 4.82
C ALA A 329 -17.76 3.23 5.46
N LEU A 330 -18.94 3.82 5.22
CA LEU A 330 -19.33 5.11 5.81
C LEU A 330 -19.46 5.02 7.33
N SER A 331 -19.95 3.90 7.88
CA SER A 331 -20.02 3.73 9.35
C SER A 331 -18.64 3.67 9.98
N SER A 332 -17.66 3.03 9.31
CA SER A 332 -16.27 3.03 9.78
C SER A 332 -15.67 4.44 9.77
N MET A 333 -15.84 5.19 8.67
CA MET A 333 -15.40 6.59 8.58
C MET A 333 -16.03 7.46 9.67
N SER A 334 -17.35 7.35 9.85
CA SER A 334 -18.09 8.14 10.84
C SER A 334 -17.69 7.76 12.27
N LEU A 335 -17.51 6.48 12.57
CA LEU A 335 -17.05 6.04 13.87
C LEU A 335 -15.67 6.61 14.19
N THR A 336 -14.70 6.48 13.27
CA THR A 336 -13.31 6.88 13.48
C THR A 336 -13.15 8.41 13.56
N HIS A 337 -13.83 9.17 12.70
CA HIS A 337 -13.58 10.61 12.56
C HIS A 337 -14.63 11.49 13.25
N LEU A 338 -15.87 11.02 13.44
CA LEU A 338 -16.94 11.83 14.05
C LEU A 338 -17.26 11.40 15.49
N VAL A 339 -17.19 10.10 15.82
CA VAL A 339 -17.64 9.59 17.14
C VAL A 339 -16.48 9.40 18.10
N LEU A 340 -15.40 8.72 17.68
CA LEU A 340 -14.26 8.38 18.55
C LEU A 340 -13.54 9.59 19.16
N PRO A 341 -13.35 10.74 18.48
CA PRO A 341 -12.66 11.90 19.07
C PRO A 341 -13.37 12.48 20.29
N TRP A 342 -14.65 12.23 20.47
CA TRP A 342 -15.48 12.74 21.58
C TRP A 342 -15.67 11.74 22.72
N ARG A 343 -15.03 10.56 22.63
CA ARG A 343 -15.19 9.48 23.59
C ARG A 343 -14.32 9.66 24.82
N ARG A 344 -14.85 9.23 26.00
CA ARG A 344 -14.08 9.14 27.26
C ARG A 344 -13.31 7.81 27.31
N ALA A 345 -12.11 7.85 27.89
CA ALA A 345 -11.17 6.69 27.95
C ALA A 345 -11.54 5.60 28.97
N ASP A 346 -12.53 5.82 29.85
CA ASP A 346 -12.78 4.97 31.03
C ASP A 346 -13.80 3.82 30.82
N ASP A 347 -13.99 3.35 29.58
CA ASP A 347 -14.94 2.29 29.28
C ASP A 347 -14.29 0.90 29.45
N PRO A 348 -14.78 0.05 30.38
CA PRO A 348 -14.22 -1.27 30.62
C PRO A 348 -14.44 -2.25 29.46
N ASP A 349 -15.47 -2.05 28.63
CA ASP A 349 -15.76 -2.84 27.43
C ASP A 349 -15.66 -2.00 26.15
N VAL A 350 -14.46 -1.59 25.80
CA VAL A 350 -14.19 -0.77 24.62
C VAL A 350 -14.66 -1.42 23.34
N TYR A 351 -14.36 -2.71 23.16
CA TYR A 351 -14.69 -3.43 21.93
C TYR A 351 -16.21 -3.60 21.75
N GLY A 352 -16.92 -4.01 22.80
CA GLY A 352 -18.37 -4.14 22.75
C GLY A 352 -19.08 -2.80 22.51
N THR A 353 -18.57 -1.73 23.09
CA THR A 353 -19.11 -0.38 22.87
C THR A 353 -18.86 0.10 21.43
N LEU A 354 -17.67 -0.12 20.85
CA LEU A 354 -17.38 0.22 19.46
C LEU A 354 -18.31 -0.54 18.50
N VAL A 355 -18.54 -1.83 18.73
CA VAL A 355 -19.49 -2.61 17.92
C VAL A 355 -20.92 -2.06 18.02
N ARG A 356 -21.38 -1.72 19.25
CA ARG A 356 -22.70 -1.09 19.45
C ARG A 356 -22.81 0.26 18.73
N GLN A 357 -21.82 1.13 18.90
CA GLN A 357 -21.77 2.45 18.23
C GLN A 357 -21.79 2.30 16.72
N ARG A 358 -21.01 1.36 16.16
CA ARG A 358 -21.00 1.07 14.71
C ARG A 358 -22.38 0.66 14.20
N ARG A 359 -23.09 -0.21 14.94
CA ARG A 359 -24.47 -0.63 14.61
C ARG A 359 -25.45 0.55 14.64
N VAL A 360 -25.34 1.43 15.65
CA VAL A 360 -26.14 2.66 15.73
C VAL A 360 -25.87 3.57 14.53
N VAL A 361 -24.60 3.78 14.18
CA VAL A 361 -24.23 4.61 13.03
C VAL A 361 -24.78 4.02 11.72
N VAL A 362 -24.71 2.70 11.52
CA VAL A 362 -25.36 2.03 10.36
C VAL A 362 -26.86 2.30 10.34
N GLY A 363 -27.54 2.20 11.48
CA GLY A 363 -28.97 2.51 11.59
C GLY A 363 -29.29 3.96 11.22
N LEU A 364 -28.50 4.92 11.73
CA LEU A 364 -28.68 6.34 11.41
C LEU A 364 -28.41 6.63 9.92
N LEU A 365 -27.42 5.98 9.32
CA LEU A 365 -27.14 6.12 7.88
C LEU A 365 -28.27 5.61 7.01
N LEU A 366 -28.86 4.46 7.35
CA LEU A 366 -29.99 3.90 6.60
C LEU A 366 -31.26 4.71 6.81
N LEU A 367 -31.49 5.24 8.03
CA LEU A 367 -32.58 6.18 8.29
C LEU A 367 -32.40 7.46 7.49
N ALA A 368 -31.18 8.07 7.47
CA ALA A 368 -30.88 9.24 6.64
C ALA A 368 -31.07 8.95 5.15
N THR A 369 -30.68 7.76 4.68
CA THR A 369 -30.91 7.28 3.32
C THR A 369 -32.40 7.26 2.99
N PHE A 370 -33.22 6.73 3.90
CA PHE A 370 -34.69 6.69 3.72
C PHE A 370 -35.30 8.10 3.71
N VAL A 371 -34.86 8.99 4.59
CA VAL A 371 -35.33 10.41 4.59
C VAL A 371 -34.96 11.10 3.28
N VAL A 372 -33.74 10.89 2.76
CA VAL A 372 -33.33 11.45 1.46
C VAL A 372 -34.17 10.84 0.34
N PHE A 373 -34.51 9.55 0.38
CA PHE A 373 -35.42 8.92 -0.57
C PHE A 373 -36.80 9.59 -0.56
N LEU A 374 -37.40 9.86 0.62
CA LEU A 374 -38.68 10.59 0.72
C LEU A 374 -38.58 12.00 0.15
N ALA A 375 -37.51 12.71 0.43
CA ALA A 375 -37.29 14.06 -0.09
C ALA A 375 -37.17 14.07 -1.63
N LEU A 376 -36.42 13.13 -2.21
CA LEU A 376 -36.30 12.99 -3.67
C LEU A 376 -37.61 12.60 -4.35
N ASP A 377 -38.47 11.81 -3.66
CA ASP A 377 -39.78 11.43 -4.20
C ASP A 377 -40.76 12.62 -4.20
N HIS A 378 -40.75 13.43 -3.14
CA HIS A 378 -41.60 14.63 -3.07
C HIS A 378 -41.20 15.72 -4.07
N THR A 379 -39.90 15.91 -4.35
CA THR A 379 -39.43 16.98 -5.25
C THR A 379 -39.44 16.59 -6.73
N GLY A 380 -39.40 15.30 -7.05
CA GLY A 380 -39.18 14.75 -8.39
C GLY A 380 -40.43 14.41 -9.20
N GLY A 381 -41.62 14.65 -8.69
CA GLY A 381 -42.85 14.17 -9.32
C GLY A 381 -43.25 14.80 -10.67
N ALA A 382 -42.68 15.94 -11.08
CA ALA A 382 -43.05 16.63 -12.33
C ALA A 382 -41.96 16.67 -13.42
N GLN A 383 -40.67 16.55 -13.06
CA GLN A 383 -39.54 16.67 -14.02
C GLN A 383 -38.76 15.37 -14.24
N ALA A 384 -39.02 14.30 -13.49
CA ALA A 384 -38.25 13.07 -13.46
C ALA A 384 -38.76 11.98 -14.41
N ARG A 385 -39.30 12.29 -15.54
CA ARG A 385 -39.69 11.32 -16.59
C ARG A 385 -38.44 10.97 -17.40
N GLY A 386 -37.71 9.96 -16.97
CA GLY A 386 -36.56 9.33 -17.67
C GLY A 386 -35.20 9.83 -17.22
N GLY A 387 -34.42 8.98 -16.59
CA GLY A 387 -32.99 9.21 -16.26
C GLY A 387 -32.71 9.89 -14.93
N ALA A 388 -33.66 10.04 -14.03
CA ALA A 388 -33.47 10.64 -12.71
C ALA A 388 -32.48 9.87 -11.83
N LEU A 389 -32.47 8.53 -11.91
CA LEU A 389 -31.52 7.69 -11.22
C LEU A 389 -30.07 8.01 -11.63
N ALA A 390 -29.84 8.28 -12.92
CA ALA A 390 -28.55 8.59 -13.48
C ALA A 390 -28.01 9.96 -13.06
N GLN A 391 -28.87 10.99 -13.08
CA GLN A 391 -28.46 12.35 -12.71
C GLN A 391 -27.99 12.43 -11.27
N VAL A 392 -28.73 11.87 -10.31
CA VAL A 392 -28.32 11.82 -8.89
C VAL A 392 -27.00 11.06 -8.72
N GLY A 393 -26.80 9.97 -9.47
CA GLY A 393 -25.54 9.22 -9.47
C GLY A 393 -24.34 10.04 -9.94
N LEU A 394 -24.49 10.80 -11.03
CA LEU A 394 -23.41 11.65 -11.56
C LEU A 394 -23.12 12.85 -10.65
N VAL A 395 -24.12 13.43 -10.00
CA VAL A 395 -23.94 14.50 -9.01
C VAL A 395 -23.16 13.96 -7.80
N SER A 396 -23.42 12.71 -7.37
CA SER A 396 -22.64 12.03 -6.33
C SER A 396 -21.18 11.79 -6.75
N PHE A 397 -20.94 11.42 -8.00
CA PHE A 397 -19.58 11.26 -8.54
C PHE A 397 -18.82 12.58 -8.55
N ALA A 398 -19.49 13.69 -8.86
CA ALA A 398 -18.90 15.03 -8.81
C ALA A 398 -18.48 15.45 -7.38
N ALA A 399 -19.24 15.03 -6.34
CA ALA A 399 -18.82 15.23 -4.95
C ALA A 399 -17.57 14.43 -4.59
N VAL A 400 -17.51 13.16 -4.98
CA VAL A 400 -16.36 12.28 -4.73
C VAL A 400 -15.11 12.76 -5.49
N LEU A 401 -15.30 13.34 -6.68
CA LEU A 401 -14.20 13.91 -7.48
C LEU A 401 -13.46 15.03 -6.73
N GLN A 402 -14.12 15.73 -5.78
CA GLN A 402 -13.47 16.76 -4.95
C GLN A 402 -12.32 16.20 -4.09
N LEU A 403 -12.19 14.89 -3.92
CA LEU A 403 -11.08 14.27 -3.20
C LEU A 403 -9.85 14.01 -4.08
N VAL A 404 -9.98 14.08 -5.41
CA VAL A 404 -8.86 13.80 -6.34
C VAL A 404 -7.64 14.69 -6.11
N PRO A 405 -7.76 16.02 -5.91
CA PRO A 405 -6.59 16.86 -5.66
C PRO A 405 -5.81 16.43 -4.40
N GLY A 406 -6.52 16.09 -3.34
CA GLY A 406 -5.91 15.56 -2.11
C GLY A 406 -5.25 14.19 -2.32
N LEU A 407 -5.85 13.29 -3.10
CA LEU A 407 -5.25 11.99 -3.44
C LEU A 407 -3.97 12.14 -4.26
N VAL A 408 -3.94 13.07 -5.22
CA VAL A 408 -2.72 13.42 -5.96
C VAL A 408 -1.64 13.92 -5.00
N GLY A 409 -2.03 14.67 -3.96
CA GLY A 409 -1.13 15.09 -2.88
C GLY A 409 -0.60 13.94 -2.02
N VAL A 410 -1.36 12.84 -1.88
CA VAL A 410 -0.88 11.65 -1.14
C VAL A 410 0.32 11.01 -1.83
N LEU A 411 0.26 10.83 -3.15
CA LEU A 411 1.24 10.04 -3.91
C LEU A 411 2.31 10.90 -4.60
N PHE A 412 1.95 12.11 -5.09
CA PHE A 412 2.80 12.84 -6.04
C PHE A 412 3.23 14.23 -5.57
N LEU A 413 2.45 14.92 -4.72
CA LEU A 413 2.71 16.31 -4.33
C LEU A 413 3.00 16.43 -2.82
N PRO A 414 4.25 16.23 -2.36
CA PRO A 414 4.59 16.23 -0.94
C PRO A 414 4.40 17.59 -0.26
N ARG A 415 4.44 18.68 -1.03
CA ARG A 415 4.30 20.06 -0.50
C ARG A 415 2.85 20.53 -0.33
N LEU A 416 1.87 19.72 -0.75
CA LEU A 416 0.47 20.06 -0.54
C LEU A 416 0.12 19.90 0.95
N SER A 417 -0.32 20.99 1.59
CA SER A 417 -0.56 21.03 3.05
C SER A 417 -1.99 20.61 3.43
N SER A 418 -2.19 20.21 4.69
CA SER A 418 -3.51 19.89 5.24
C SER A 418 -4.48 21.06 5.15
N ALA A 419 -4.01 22.28 5.47
CA ALA A 419 -4.81 23.50 5.37
C ALA A 419 -5.24 23.79 3.93
N GLY A 420 -4.32 23.61 2.96
CA GLY A 420 -4.62 23.79 1.54
C GLY A 420 -5.65 22.77 1.03
N VAL A 421 -5.47 21.49 1.34
CA VAL A 421 -6.44 20.45 0.93
C VAL A 421 -7.80 20.64 1.58
N LEU A 422 -7.84 21.07 2.85
CA LEU A 422 -9.09 21.39 3.53
C LEU A 422 -9.80 22.58 2.87
N ALA A 423 -9.09 23.66 2.59
CA ALA A 423 -9.61 24.84 1.91
C ALA A 423 -10.15 24.47 0.51
N GLY A 424 -9.38 23.67 -0.24
CA GLY A 424 -9.80 23.15 -1.55
C GLY A 424 -11.07 22.32 -1.47
N LEU A 425 -11.11 21.35 -0.55
CA LEU A 425 -12.28 20.49 -0.37
C LEU A 425 -13.54 21.29 0.01
N VAL A 426 -13.40 22.25 0.91
CA VAL A 426 -14.54 23.14 1.32
C VAL A 426 -15.01 23.96 0.12
N ALA A 427 -14.10 24.65 -0.59
CA ALA A 427 -14.44 25.46 -1.76
C ALA A 427 -15.13 24.63 -2.85
N GLY A 428 -14.57 23.46 -3.14
CA GLY A 428 -15.14 22.54 -4.12
C GLY A 428 -16.51 22.01 -3.74
N LEU A 429 -16.71 21.59 -2.47
CA LEU A 429 -17.99 21.10 -1.98
C LEU A 429 -19.08 22.18 -1.90
N VAL A 430 -18.71 23.41 -1.47
CA VAL A 430 -19.66 24.54 -1.49
C VAL A 430 -20.10 24.82 -2.92
N THR A 431 -19.17 24.90 -3.86
CA THR A 431 -19.48 25.14 -5.27
C THR A 431 -20.30 23.98 -5.87
N TRP A 432 -19.92 22.73 -5.58
CA TRP A 432 -20.70 21.55 -5.95
C TRP A 432 -22.12 21.59 -5.38
N GLY A 433 -22.25 21.95 -4.11
CA GLY A 433 -23.55 22.10 -3.43
C GLY A 433 -24.45 23.10 -4.13
N LEU A 434 -23.94 24.30 -4.41
CA LEU A 434 -24.69 25.39 -5.04
C LEU A 434 -25.07 25.09 -6.50
N LEU A 435 -24.16 24.49 -7.28
CA LEU A 435 -24.35 24.29 -8.71
C LEU A 435 -25.05 22.96 -9.04
N LEU A 436 -24.89 21.93 -8.23
CA LEU A 436 -25.33 20.56 -8.57
C LEU A 436 -26.27 19.94 -7.53
N ALA A 437 -25.95 19.99 -6.24
CA ALA A 437 -26.74 19.29 -5.23
C ALA A 437 -28.07 19.95 -4.93
N LEU A 438 -28.12 21.27 -4.71
CA LEU A 438 -29.36 22.02 -4.43
C LEU A 438 -30.37 21.90 -5.55
N PRO A 439 -30.02 22.06 -6.86
CA PRO A 439 -30.98 21.86 -7.96
C PRO A 439 -31.59 20.46 -7.99
N VAL A 440 -30.80 19.41 -7.67
CA VAL A 440 -31.28 18.02 -7.68
C VAL A 440 -32.34 17.75 -6.61
N ILE A 441 -32.23 18.40 -5.45
CA ILE A 441 -33.24 18.29 -4.38
C ILE A 441 -34.36 19.32 -4.49
N GLY A 442 -34.48 20.03 -5.63
CA GLY A 442 -35.53 20.98 -5.90
C GLY A 442 -35.41 22.33 -5.19
N LEU A 443 -34.24 22.63 -4.61
CA LEU A 443 -33.98 23.94 -4.01
C LEU A 443 -33.31 24.88 -5.04
N SER A 444 -33.48 26.20 -4.83
CA SER A 444 -32.88 27.21 -5.70
C SER A 444 -31.35 27.13 -5.59
N GLY A 445 -30.70 26.65 -6.63
CA GLY A 445 -29.26 26.68 -6.82
C GLY A 445 -28.81 27.89 -7.66
N VAL A 446 -27.53 28.01 -7.86
CA VAL A 446 -26.92 28.99 -8.78
C VAL A 446 -26.78 28.33 -10.15
N ALA A 447 -27.40 28.88 -11.17
CA ALA A 447 -27.19 28.43 -12.54
C ALA A 447 -26.04 29.20 -13.20
N LEU A 448 -25.13 28.45 -13.83
CA LEU A 448 -24.11 29.07 -14.67
C LEU A 448 -24.71 29.62 -15.96
N PRO A 449 -24.15 30.71 -16.52
CA PRO A 449 -24.61 31.28 -17.78
C PRO A 449 -24.60 30.25 -18.91
N GLY A 450 -25.66 30.23 -19.75
CA GLY A 450 -25.80 29.25 -20.82
C GLY A 450 -24.69 29.29 -21.88
N TRP A 451 -24.02 30.42 -22.06
CA TRP A 451 -22.86 30.54 -22.95
C TRP A 451 -21.65 29.79 -22.44
N LEU A 452 -21.54 29.55 -21.10
CA LEU A 452 -20.47 28.78 -20.49
C LEU A 452 -20.78 27.28 -20.48
N THR A 453 -22.04 26.91 -20.22
CA THR A 453 -22.45 25.50 -20.08
C THR A 453 -22.73 24.83 -21.41
N GLY A 454 -23.16 25.57 -22.43
CA GLY A 454 -23.56 24.99 -23.71
C GLY A 454 -24.60 23.89 -23.51
N HIS A 455 -24.32 22.71 -24.05
CA HIS A 455 -25.18 21.52 -23.92
C HIS A 455 -24.80 20.61 -22.72
N ASP A 456 -23.74 20.93 -21.95
CA ASP A 456 -23.21 20.10 -20.84
C ASP A 456 -23.13 20.87 -19.52
N ALA A 457 -24.28 21.27 -18.99
CA ALA A 457 -24.37 22.01 -17.74
C ALA A 457 -23.80 21.21 -16.55
N LEU A 458 -23.99 19.89 -16.49
CA LEU A 458 -23.50 19.01 -15.41
C LEU A 458 -21.97 18.94 -15.41
N GLY A 459 -21.39 18.66 -16.57
CA GLY A 459 -19.93 18.51 -16.67
C GLY A 459 -19.20 19.82 -16.42
N VAL A 460 -19.69 20.94 -16.96
CA VAL A 460 -19.10 22.26 -16.73
C VAL A 460 -19.19 22.63 -15.25
N SER A 461 -20.33 22.42 -14.60
CA SER A 461 -20.49 22.69 -13.15
C SER A 461 -19.55 21.83 -12.30
N ALA A 462 -19.37 20.57 -12.66
CA ALA A 462 -18.42 19.68 -12.00
C ALA A 462 -16.96 20.13 -12.18
N LEU A 463 -16.60 20.56 -13.40
CA LEU A 463 -15.26 21.09 -13.68
C LEU A 463 -14.99 22.43 -12.98
N VAL A 464 -15.97 23.33 -12.92
CA VAL A 464 -15.86 24.58 -12.16
C VAL A 464 -15.62 24.31 -10.69
N SER A 465 -16.38 23.38 -10.08
CA SER A 465 -16.21 23.02 -8.67
C SER A 465 -14.84 22.39 -8.40
N LEU A 466 -14.35 21.52 -9.29
CA LEU A 466 -13.04 20.90 -9.18
C LEU A 466 -11.91 21.93 -9.38
N THR A 467 -12.06 22.85 -10.35
CA THR A 467 -11.05 23.89 -10.59
C THR A 467 -10.91 24.82 -9.38
N LEU A 468 -12.03 25.25 -8.77
CA LEU A 468 -12.00 26.05 -7.54
C LEU A 468 -11.38 25.29 -6.37
N ASN A 469 -11.64 23.97 -6.26
CA ASN A 469 -10.97 23.11 -5.28
C ASN A 469 -9.44 23.13 -5.48
N VAL A 470 -8.97 22.86 -6.71
CA VAL A 470 -7.53 22.84 -7.01
C VAL A 470 -6.90 24.19 -6.72
N LEU A 471 -7.50 25.28 -7.17
CA LEU A 471 -6.99 26.64 -6.94
C LEU A 471 -6.93 26.96 -5.44
N ALA A 472 -8.00 26.69 -4.69
CA ALA A 472 -8.03 26.92 -3.25
C ALA A 472 -7.01 26.01 -2.51
N ALA A 473 -6.81 24.78 -2.96
CA ALA A 473 -5.80 23.89 -2.39
C ALA A 473 -4.37 24.39 -2.62
N LEU A 474 -4.06 24.90 -3.81
CA LEU A 474 -2.76 25.47 -4.14
C LEU A 474 -2.50 26.78 -3.38
N VAL A 475 -3.46 27.69 -3.39
CA VAL A 475 -3.38 28.97 -2.64
C VAL A 475 -3.27 28.71 -1.16
N GLY A 476 -4.12 27.85 -0.59
CA GLY A 476 -4.08 27.48 0.81
C GLY A 476 -2.75 26.86 1.25
N SER A 477 -2.16 26.02 0.38
CA SER A 477 -0.85 25.41 0.65
C SER A 477 0.30 26.40 0.56
N SER A 478 0.18 27.44 -0.26
CA SER A 478 1.19 28.52 -0.33
C SER A 478 1.11 29.47 0.85
N LEU A 479 -0.09 29.73 1.38
CA LEU A 479 -0.32 30.57 2.56
C LEU A 479 0.01 29.84 3.87
N ALA A 480 -0.26 28.52 3.94
CA ALA A 480 0.03 27.67 5.10
C ALA A 480 0.82 26.43 4.62
N PRO A 481 2.15 26.53 4.50
CA PRO A 481 2.98 25.46 4.01
C PRO A 481 2.98 24.24 4.92
N SER A 482 3.27 23.07 4.36
CA SER A 482 3.28 21.79 5.08
C SER A 482 4.27 21.81 6.26
N SER A 483 3.84 21.35 7.41
CA SER A 483 4.69 21.17 8.60
C SER A 483 5.73 20.05 8.37
N ALA A 484 6.77 20.01 9.22
CA ALA A 484 7.78 18.95 9.16
C ALA A 484 7.17 17.54 9.33
N VAL A 485 6.12 17.42 10.17
CA VAL A 485 5.39 16.17 10.41
C VAL A 485 4.60 15.75 9.16
N GLU A 486 3.94 16.70 8.50
CA GLU A 486 3.22 16.44 7.23
C GLU A 486 4.17 16.03 6.10
N LEU A 487 5.33 16.70 5.99
CA LEU A 487 6.34 16.35 4.98
C LEU A 487 6.88 14.95 5.20
N ARG A 488 7.13 14.57 6.45
CA ARG A 488 7.58 13.24 6.79
C ARG A 488 6.51 12.18 6.53
N ALA A 489 5.25 12.45 6.81
CA ALA A 489 4.14 11.59 6.43
C ALA A 489 4.02 11.44 4.90
N ALA A 490 4.34 12.50 4.14
CA ALA A 490 4.41 12.43 2.69
C ALA A 490 5.53 11.50 2.20
N GLN A 491 6.71 11.56 2.82
CA GLN A 491 7.83 10.67 2.50
C GLN A 491 7.49 9.20 2.80
N LEU A 492 6.79 8.93 3.92
CA LEU A 492 6.27 7.58 4.22
C LEU A 492 5.29 7.06 3.17
N CYS A 493 4.40 7.93 2.67
CA CYS A 493 3.46 7.55 1.61
C CYS A 493 4.15 7.21 0.29
N ARG A 494 5.41 7.64 0.10
CA ARG A 494 6.22 7.42 -1.10
C ARG A 494 7.31 6.36 -0.92
N ASP A 495 7.32 5.65 0.22
CA ASP A 495 8.35 4.67 0.60
C ASP A 495 9.78 5.28 0.63
N GLU A 496 9.91 6.59 0.84
CA GLU A 496 11.21 7.29 0.95
C GLU A 496 11.82 7.19 2.36
N VAL A 497 11.01 6.84 3.36
CA VAL A 497 11.41 6.69 4.77
C VAL A 497 10.66 5.51 5.39
N ASP A 498 11.35 4.71 6.21
CA ASP A 498 10.75 3.49 6.78
C ASP A 498 9.84 3.73 7.98
N SER A 499 10.05 4.81 8.74
CA SER A 499 9.22 5.13 9.90
C SER A 499 9.12 6.63 10.17
N LEU A 500 8.02 7.05 10.80
CA LEU A 500 7.99 8.32 11.52
C LEU A 500 9.00 8.20 12.66
N SER A 501 9.99 9.11 12.78
CA SER A 501 10.81 9.15 13.99
C SER A 501 9.88 9.36 15.17
N PRO A 502 9.78 8.41 16.07
CA PRO A 502 8.96 8.57 17.25
C PRO A 502 9.57 9.68 18.10
N GLY A 503 8.74 10.44 18.77
CA GLY A 503 9.12 11.05 20.03
C GLY A 503 9.71 9.95 20.93
N ARG A 504 10.33 10.27 22.05
CA ARG A 504 10.95 9.28 22.95
C ARG A 504 10.04 8.07 23.12
N LEU A 505 10.45 6.92 22.57
CA LEU A 505 9.74 5.64 22.76
C LEU A 505 9.77 5.26 24.24
N PRO A 506 8.75 4.56 24.76
CA PRO A 506 8.85 3.93 26.06
C PRO A 506 10.07 3.01 26.14
N ALA A 507 10.74 3.04 27.28
CA ALA A 507 11.90 2.21 27.54
C ALA A 507 11.56 0.73 27.83
N SER A 508 10.26 0.39 27.91
CA SER A 508 9.76 -0.94 28.24
C SER A 508 8.39 -1.21 27.62
N LEU A 509 8.01 -2.48 27.53
CA LEU A 509 6.68 -2.89 27.05
C LEU A 509 5.55 -2.36 27.96
N GLU A 510 5.75 -2.33 29.30
CA GLU A 510 4.74 -1.75 30.22
C GLU A 510 4.56 -0.25 29.98
N GLY A 511 5.60 0.48 29.58
CA GLY A 511 5.47 1.88 29.17
C GLY A 511 4.59 2.08 27.94
N PHE A 512 4.55 1.13 27.00
CA PHE A 512 3.58 1.14 25.89
C PHE A 512 2.16 0.87 26.40
N VAL A 513 2.00 -0.07 27.36
CA VAL A 513 0.69 -0.31 27.99
C VAL A 513 0.17 0.94 28.65
N ASP A 514 0.99 1.65 29.44
CA ASP A 514 0.58 2.89 30.13
C ASP A 514 0.20 4.00 29.15
N ARG A 515 0.93 4.16 28.04
CA ARG A 515 0.57 5.15 27.01
C ARG A 515 -0.74 4.84 26.31
N VAL A 516 -0.90 3.62 25.84
CA VAL A 516 -2.11 3.17 25.14
C VAL A 516 -3.32 3.15 26.09
N ALA A 517 -3.09 2.87 27.38
CA ALA A 517 -4.14 2.86 28.40
C ALA A 517 -4.87 4.20 28.56
N ARG A 518 -4.21 5.31 28.26
CA ARG A 518 -4.84 6.64 28.29
C ARG A 518 -5.99 6.79 27.29
N VAL A 519 -5.96 6.02 26.21
CA VAL A 519 -6.96 6.10 25.11
C VAL A 519 -7.92 4.91 25.14
N LEU A 520 -7.41 3.69 25.41
CA LEU A 520 -8.20 2.46 25.36
C LEU A 520 -8.59 1.89 26.73
N GLY A 521 -8.00 2.42 27.82
CA GLY A 521 -8.07 1.76 29.13
C GLY A 521 -7.04 0.64 29.29
N ARG A 522 -6.65 0.32 30.53
CA ARG A 522 -5.49 -0.55 30.82
C ARG A 522 -5.65 -2.00 30.36
N ALA A 523 -6.88 -2.53 30.44
CA ALA A 523 -7.18 -3.91 30.02
C ALA A 523 -7.00 -4.10 28.51
N ALA A 524 -7.60 -3.22 27.70
CA ALA A 524 -7.49 -3.27 26.24
C ALA A 524 -6.06 -2.96 25.77
N ALA A 525 -5.37 -2.00 26.39
CA ALA A 525 -3.98 -1.68 26.11
C ALA A 525 -3.05 -2.88 26.30
N ARG A 526 -3.22 -3.62 27.41
CA ARG A 526 -2.44 -4.83 27.66
C ARG A 526 -2.66 -5.90 26.59
N VAL A 527 -3.90 -6.12 26.19
CA VAL A 527 -4.26 -7.08 25.13
C VAL A 527 -3.58 -6.71 23.80
N GLU A 528 -3.60 -5.44 23.43
CA GLU A 528 -2.99 -5.00 22.16
C GLU A 528 -1.45 -5.07 22.19
N VAL A 529 -0.82 -4.71 23.30
CA VAL A 529 0.65 -4.84 23.45
C VAL A 529 1.06 -6.32 23.49
N GLU A 530 0.34 -7.20 24.22
CA GLU A 530 0.60 -8.64 24.22
C GLU A 530 0.39 -9.29 22.83
N ARG A 531 -0.59 -8.83 22.08
CA ARG A 531 -0.80 -9.26 20.70
C ARG A 531 0.40 -8.92 19.83
N VAL A 532 0.89 -7.67 19.88
CA VAL A 532 2.04 -7.23 19.11
C VAL A 532 3.32 -7.98 19.50
N THR A 533 3.57 -8.20 20.81
CA THR A 533 4.73 -8.97 21.27
C THR A 533 4.68 -10.41 20.80
N THR A 534 3.50 -11.03 20.78
CA THR A 534 3.29 -12.38 20.24
C THR A 534 3.50 -12.42 18.72
N GLU A 535 2.96 -11.45 17.97
CA GLU A 535 3.16 -11.33 16.52
C GLU A 535 4.63 -11.16 16.15
N LEU A 536 5.41 -10.42 16.95
CA LEU A 536 6.85 -10.18 16.74
C LEU A 536 7.75 -11.22 17.39
N GLN A 537 7.19 -12.21 18.09
CA GLN A 537 7.91 -13.27 18.82
C GLN A 537 8.92 -12.71 19.84
N LEU A 538 8.57 -11.64 20.56
CA LEU A 538 9.41 -10.98 21.55
C LEU A 538 9.14 -11.50 22.97
N SER A 539 10.16 -11.45 23.83
CA SER A 539 10.00 -11.77 25.26
C SER A 539 9.26 -10.63 25.99
N ARG A 540 8.61 -10.96 27.14
CA ARG A 540 7.91 -9.95 27.96
C ARG A 540 8.84 -8.90 28.57
N ASP A 541 10.11 -9.24 28.74
CA ASP A 541 11.11 -8.36 29.35
C ASP A 541 12.04 -7.69 28.31
N GLU A 542 11.56 -7.58 27.07
CA GLU A 542 12.34 -6.99 25.98
C GLU A 542 12.56 -5.49 26.19
N THR A 543 13.82 -5.07 26.21
CA THR A 543 14.25 -3.67 26.40
C THR A 543 15.12 -3.15 25.27
N GLY A 544 15.39 -3.99 24.26
CA GLY A 544 16.21 -3.61 23.11
C GLY A 544 15.57 -2.51 22.28
N ALA A 545 16.28 -1.41 22.03
CA ALA A 545 15.74 -0.23 21.31
C ALA A 545 15.16 -0.58 19.93
N ALA A 546 15.82 -1.46 19.17
CA ALA A 546 15.34 -1.92 17.86
C ALA A 546 14.07 -2.78 17.96
N ALA A 547 13.93 -3.58 19.02
CA ALA A 547 12.73 -4.37 19.28
C ALA A 547 11.56 -3.47 19.69
N LEU A 548 11.79 -2.52 20.58
CA LEU A 548 10.79 -1.53 21.02
C LEU A 548 10.35 -0.64 19.87
N GLN A 549 11.23 -0.30 18.93
CA GLN A 549 10.84 0.44 17.72
C GLN A 549 9.89 -0.40 16.84
N ARG A 550 10.18 -1.68 16.61
CA ARG A 550 9.27 -2.59 15.88
C ARG A 550 7.93 -2.74 16.58
N VAL A 551 7.93 -2.78 17.92
CA VAL A 551 6.70 -2.78 18.71
C VAL A 551 5.92 -1.50 18.50
N ALA A 552 6.55 -0.32 18.54
CA ALA A 552 5.89 0.96 18.30
C ALA A 552 5.25 1.02 16.91
N GLU A 553 5.99 0.66 15.86
CA GLU A 553 5.51 0.67 14.48
C GLU A 553 4.32 -0.30 14.29
N ARG A 554 4.44 -1.51 14.83
CA ARG A 554 3.38 -2.52 14.72
C ARG A 554 2.15 -2.16 15.56
N LEU A 555 2.37 -1.60 16.75
CA LEU A 555 1.31 -1.14 17.63
C LEU A 555 0.58 0.07 17.03
N GLU A 556 1.31 1.05 16.44
CA GLU A 556 0.71 2.18 15.72
C GLU A 556 -0.18 1.67 14.57
N ALA A 557 0.30 0.74 13.77
CA ALA A 557 -0.47 0.15 12.69
C ALA A 557 -1.72 -0.58 13.20
N ASN A 558 -1.61 -1.37 14.27
CA ASN A 558 -2.74 -2.09 14.86
C ASN A 558 -3.78 -1.12 15.46
N LEU A 559 -3.33 -0.09 16.15
CA LEU A 559 -4.20 0.95 16.73
C LEU A 559 -4.84 1.82 15.63
N THR A 560 -4.19 2.02 14.49
CA THR A 560 -4.75 2.77 13.36
C THR A 560 -6.04 2.16 12.87
N GLY A 561 -6.11 0.83 12.78
CA GLY A 561 -7.35 0.12 12.41
C GLY A 561 -8.48 0.20 13.46
N LEU A 562 -8.19 0.64 14.68
CA LEU A 562 -9.16 0.75 15.78
C LEU A 562 -9.55 2.20 16.07
N LEU A 563 -8.57 3.11 16.12
CA LEU A 563 -8.70 4.50 16.57
C LEU A 563 -8.52 5.52 15.44
N GLY A 564 -8.07 5.07 14.27
CA GLY A 564 -7.63 5.95 13.18
C GLY A 564 -6.20 6.46 13.35
N PRO A 565 -5.59 6.99 12.27
CA PRO A 565 -4.15 7.25 12.21
C PRO A 565 -3.67 8.42 13.08
N VAL A 566 -4.51 9.41 13.35
CA VAL A 566 -4.14 10.57 14.16
C VAL A 566 -4.14 10.24 15.65
N LEU A 567 -5.19 9.56 16.13
CA LEU A 567 -5.29 9.18 17.55
C LEU A 567 -4.30 8.08 17.92
N SER A 568 -4.04 7.12 17.04
CA SER A 568 -3.04 6.06 17.26
C SER A 568 -1.63 6.64 17.39
N HIS A 569 -1.27 7.58 16.52
CA HIS A 569 0.01 8.27 16.60
C HIS A 569 0.14 9.10 17.89
N ALA A 570 -0.89 9.87 18.23
CA ALA A 570 -0.93 10.66 19.45
C ALA A 570 -0.83 9.78 20.72
N ALA A 571 -1.48 8.59 20.71
CA ALA A 571 -1.39 7.65 21.82
C ALA A 571 0.03 7.13 22.07
N LEU A 572 0.90 7.07 21.06
CA LEU A 572 2.25 6.55 21.20
C LEU A 572 3.34 7.62 21.39
N THR A 573 3.09 8.86 20.94
CA THR A 573 4.13 9.91 20.89
C THR A 573 4.03 10.97 21.97
N THR A 574 2.93 11.07 22.71
CA THR A 574 2.75 12.11 23.72
C THR A 574 3.40 11.75 25.06
N GLU A 575 4.37 12.53 25.52
CA GLU A 575 4.83 12.57 26.92
C GLU A 575 3.92 13.51 27.72
N GLY A 576 3.36 12.99 28.84
CA GLY A 576 2.86 13.73 30.01
C GLY A 576 1.87 14.89 29.79
N ASP A 577 0.77 14.84 30.46
CA ASP A 577 -0.23 15.88 30.89
C ASP A 577 -0.49 17.16 30.05
N GLU A 578 -0.10 17.24 28.77
CA GLU A 578 -0.46 18.37 27.92
C GLU A 578 -1.43 17.96 26.81
N VAL A 579 -2.64 18.49 26.90
CA VAL A 579 -3.70 18.47 25.87
C VAL A 579 -3.13 18.99 24.54
N PRO A 580 -3.48 18.38 23.36
CA PRO A 580 -2.98 18.83 22.07
C PRO A 580 -3.50 20.24 21.73
N GLY A 581 -2.70 21.23 22.00
CA GLY A 581 -3.04 22.63 21.73
C GLY A 581 -1.84 23.56 21.71
N GLN A 582 -0.75 23.24 22.40
CA GLN A 582 0.43 24.09 22.41
C GLN A 582 1.72 23.28 22.54
N LEU A 583 2.31 22.90 21.40
CA LEU A 583 3.75 22.66 21.32
C LEU A 583 4.44 24.00 21.50
N VAL A 584 4.75 24.34 22.75
CA VAL A 584 5.62 25.48 23.04
C VAL A 584 7.03 25.10 22.61
N PRO A 585 7.64 25.77 21.62
CA PRO A 585 9.01 25.50 21.21
C PRO A 585 9.94 25.56 22.41
N LEU A 586 10.98 24.71 22.45
CA LEU A 586 11.99 24.70 23.51
C LEU A 586 12.54 26.12 23.80
N ALA A 587 12.66 26.94 22.75
CA ALA A 587 13.04 28.35 22.83
C ALA A 587 12.09 29.19 23.69
N THR A 588 10.77 28.97 23.58
CA THR A 588 9.75 29.70 24.36
C THR A 588 9.74 29.22 25.82
N ARG A 589 10.01 27.95 26.07
CA ARG A 589 10.12 27.39 27.43
C ARG A 589 11.39 27.88 28.12
N LEU A 590 12.49 28.02 27.38
CA LEU A 590 13.71 28.67 27.87
C LEU A 590 13.49 30.14 28.15
N GLN A 591 12.75 30.87 27.31
CA GLN A 591 12.40 32.28 27.58
C GLN A 591 11.52 32.44 28.81
N LEU A 592 10.55 31.53 29.03
CA LEU A 592 9.72 31.56 30.25
C LEU A 592 10.54 31.26 31.51
N LEU A 593 11.46 30.30 31.44
CA LEU A 593 12.38 29.98 32.54
C LEU A 593 13.41 31.10 32.77
N GLU A 594 13.85 31.82 31.73
CA GLU A 594 14.69 33.03 31.88
C GLU A 594 13.91 34.19 32.50
N GLU A 595 12.63 34.40 32.14
CA GLU A 595 11.78 35.40 32.78
C GLU A 595 11.46 35.06 34.24
N GLU A 596 11.24 33.79 34.58
CA GLU A 596 11.09 33.32 35.94
C GLU A 596 12.40 33.47 36.75
N ALA A 597 13.55 33.18 36.18
CA ALA A 597 14.86 33.38 36.79
C ALA A 597 15.20 34.87 37.02
N ARG A 598 14.72 35.76 36.14
CA ARG A 598 14.84 37.22 36.32
C ARG A 598 13.92 37.77 37.40
N ARG A 599 12.78 37.09 37.67
CA ARG A 599 11.82 37.48 38.71
C ARG A 599 12.05 36.83 40.07
N GLY A 600 12.71 35.69 40.14
CA GLY A 600 13.01 34.93 41.34
C GLY A 600 14.51 34.94 41.65
N GLY A 601 14.92 35.48 42.79
CA GLY A 601 16.32 35.67 43.20
C GLY A 601 17.28 34.49 42.99
N SER A 602 18.52 34.58 43.55
CA SER A 602 19.68 33.73 43.28
C SER A 602 19.43 32.19 43.22
N ALA A 603 18.45 31.68 43.94
CA ALA A 603 18.11 30.25 44.01
C ALA A 603 17.52 29.71 42.69
N ALA A 604 16.71 30.50 41.96
CA ALA A 604 16.15 30.11 40.68
C ALA A 604 17.21 30.11 39.55
N ALA A 605 18.16 31.04 39.63
CA ALA A 605 19.28 31.11 38.69
C ALA A 605 20.28 29.95 38.91
N GLU A 606 20.49 29.51 40.14
CA GLU A 606 21.31 28.33 40.46
C GLU A 606 20.63 27.02 40.03
N ALA A 607 19.30 26.90 40.22
CA ALA A 607 18.53 25.75 39.75
C ALA A 607 18.54 25.64 38.21
N LEU A 608 18.44 26.76 37.50
CA LEU A 608 18.54 26.80 36.04
C LEU A 608 19.94 26.42 35.54
N ARG A 609 20.98 26.90 36.19
CA ARG A 609 22.37 26.52 35.88
C ARG A 609 22.63 25.03 36.10
N ALA A 610 22.18 24.48 37.23
CA ALA A 610 22.31 23.05 37.51
C ALA A 610 21.55 22.19 36.53
N TRP A 611 20.35 22.62 36.16
CA TRP A 611 19.53 21.92 35.15
C TRP A 611 20.17 21.94 33.75
N LEU A 612 20.61 23.08 33.26
CA LEU A 612 21.31 23.23 31.99
C LEU A 612 22.60 22.40 31.97
N SER A 613 23.37 22.42 33.04
CA SER A 613 24.59 21.59 33.15
C SER A 613 24.27 20.10 33.05
N ASN A 614 23.22 19.63 33.72
CA ASN A 614 22.77 18.23 33.63
C ASN A 614 22.26 17.86 32.24
N VAL A 615 21.52 18.76 31.56
CA VAL A 615 21.04 18.54 30.20
C VAL A 615 22.23 18.40 29.25
N PHE A 616 23.18 19.29 29.27
CA PHE A 616 24.38 19.24 28.42
C PHE A 616 25.27 18.03 28.73
N ALA A 617 25.41 17.64 30.01
CA ALA A 617 26.17 16.45 30.39
C ALA A 617 25.52 15.16 29.93
N SER A 618 24.18 15.11 29.82
CA SER A 618 23.43 13.92 29.37
C SER A 618 23.34 13.77 27.86
N LEU A 619 23.80 14.75 27.04
CA LEU A 619 23.77 14.66 25.59
C LEU A 619 24.75 13.56 25.10
N PRO A 620 24.30 12.67 24.17
CA PRO A 620 25.16 11.64 23.60
C PRO A 620 26.14 12.19 22.56
N VAL A 621 26.15 13.50 22.33
CA VAL A 621 27.03 14.22 21.41
C VAL A 621 28.04 15.05 22.20
N GLY A 622 29.29 15.09 21.73
CA GLY A 622 30.33 15.94 22.34
C GLY A 622 30.05 17.42 22.04
N VAL A 623 29.91 18.22 23.09
CA VAL A 623 29.73 19.67 22.98
C VAL A 623 30.91 20.37 23.63
N CYS A 624 31.53 21.33 22.90
CA CYS A 624 32.61 22.19 23.42
C CYS A 624 32.35 23.64 23.07
N VAL A 625 32.44 24.51 24.05
CA VAL A 625 32.33 25.97 23.92
C VAL A 625 33.73 26.58 23.89
N VAL A 626 34.01 27.35 22.86
CA VAL A 626 35.36 27.91 22.59
C VAL A 626 35.27 29.42 22.57
N SER A 627 36.24 30.04 23.21
CA SER A 627 36.38 31.53 23.23
C SER A 627 36.73 32.08 21.82
N PRO A 628 36.61 33.39 21.57
CA PRO A 628 37.05 34.00 20.33
C PRO A 628 38.54 33.81 20.05
N GLN A 629 39.34 33.52 21.08
CA GLN A 629 40.80 33.27 20.99
C GLN A 629 41.10 31.79 20.66
N GLY A 630 40.08 30.91 20.68
CA GLY A 630 40.22 29.50 20.37
C GLY A 630 40.48 28.59 21.59
N ASP A 631 40.31 29.07 22.79
CA ASP A 631 40.50 28.33 24.01
C ASP A 631 39.19 27.68 24.47
N ALA A 632 39.24 26.41 24.91
CA ALA A 632 38.05 25.71 25.40
C ALA A 632 37.62 26.28 26.75
N VAL A 633 36.40 26.79 26.78
CA VAL A 633 35.80 27.39 28.00
C VAL A 633 35.01 26.36 28.80
N TRP A 634 34.32 25.47 28.06
CA TRP A 634 33.52 24.44 28.67
C TRP A 634 33.32 23.29 27.66
N TRP A 635 33.22 22.00 28.14
CA TRP A 635 32.86 20.83 27.35
C TRP A 635 32.20 19.78 28.23
N ASN A 636 31.42 18.87 27.61
CA ASN A 636 30.78 17.76 28.30
C ASN A 636 31.62 16.46 28.25
N ASP A 637 31.23 15.45 29.05
CA ASP A 637 31.93 14.16 29.09
C ASP A 637 31.91 13.39 27.76
N ALA A 638 30.84 13.54 26.96
CA ALA A 638 30.75 12.97 25.64
C ALA A 638 31.84 13.52 24.68
N TRP A 639 32.18 14.82 24.77
CA TRP A 639 33.31 15.37 24.04
C TRP A 639 34.62 14.67 24.37
N THR A 640 34.91 14.51 25.66
CA THR A 640 36.14 13.84 26.13
C THR A 640 36.20 12.38 25.62
N THR A 641 35.07 11.69 25.58
CA THR A 641 34.97 10.31 25.12
C THR A 641 35.15 10.16 23.60
N LEU A 642 34.66 11.12 22.82
CA LEU A 642 34.68 11.08 21.36
C LEU A 642 35.94 11.71 20.74
N ALA A 643 36.34 12.87 21.21
CA ALA A 643 37.43 13.66 20.64
C ALA A 643 38.66 13.84 21.55
N GLY A 644 38.59 13.33 22.78
CA GLY A 644 39.63 13.50 23.80
C GLY A 644 39.61 14.88 24.46
N ALA A 645 40.59 15.16 25.31
CA ALA A 645 40.69 16.47 25.96
C ALA A 645 40.88 17.60 24.93
N PRO A 646 40.13 18.72 25.02
CA PRO A 646 40.18 19.78 24.02
C PRO A 646 41.52 20.50 24.06
N LYS A 647 42.29 20.43 22.99
CA LYS A 647 43.58 21.16 22.82
C LYS A 647 43.34 22.42 21.98
N PRO A 648 43.79 23.63 22.39
CA PRO A 648 43.51 24.87 21.68
C PRO A 648 43.98 24.85 20.18
N GLU A 649 45.10 24.24 19.89
CA GLU A 649 45.62 24.11 18.55
C GLU A 649 44.73 23.26 17.62
N ALA A 650 44.19 22.16 18.15
CA ALA A 650 43.29 21.25 17.41
C ALA A 650 41.93 21.93 17.18
N LEU A 651 41.38 22.64 18.18
CA LEU A 651 40.10 23.33 18.10
C LEU A 651 40.07 24.45 17.05
N ARG A 652 41.24 25.11 16.85
CA ARG A 652 41.37 26.18 15.81
C ARG A 652 41.36 25.64 14.39
N GLN A 653 41.76 24.38 14.18
CA GLN A 653 41.85 23.74 12.89
C GLN A 653 40.57 22.98 12.49
N LEU A 654 39.58 22.84 13.41
CA LEU A 654 38.36 22.16 13.09
C LEU A 654 37.51 22.95 12.08
N PRO A 655 37.01 22.30 11.03
CA PRO A 655 36.13 22.93 10.07
C PRO A 655 34.81 23.37 10.71
N SER A 656 34.18 24.37 10.11
CA SER A 656 32.86 24.83 10.57
C SER A 656 31.78 23.77 10.37
N VAL A 657 31.90 22.93 9.32
CA VAL A 657 31.09 21.73 9.08
C VAL A 657 31.97 20.74 8.33
N GLY A 658 32.09 19.51 8.80
CA GLY A 658 32.89 18.49 8.12
C GLY A 658 32.90 17.15 8.87
N GLU A 659 33.49 16.15 8.21
CA GLU A 659 33.73 14.83 8.80
C GLU A 659 35.22 14.68 9.08
N LEU A 660 35.53 14.11 10.22
CA LEU A 660 36.89 13.80 10.67
C LEU A 660 37.01 12.32 11.01
N VAL A 661 38.08 11.70 10.57
CA VAL A 661 38.40 10.32 10.97
C VAL A 661 39.44 10.37 12.11
N VAL A 662 39.03 9.90 13.27
CA VAL A 662 39.86 9.84 14.48
C VAL A 662 40.03 8.37 14.88
N GLY A 663 41.18 7.77 14.53
CA GLY A 663 41.41 6.34 14.72
C GLY A 663 40.43 5.50 13.91
N ALA A 664 39.66 4.64 14.55
CA ALA A 664 38.63 3.81 13.91
C ALA A 664 37.24 4.47 13.83
N ARG A 665 37.09 5.73 14.27
CA ARG A 665 35.80 6.43 14.34
C ARG A 665 35.70 7.50 13.25
N THR A 666 34.52 7.62 12.67
CA THR A 666 34.15 8.74 11.78
C THR A 666 33.28 9.69 12.57
N LEU A 667 33.77 10.89 12.82
CA LEU A 667 33.11 11.92 13.61
C LEU A 667 32.60 13.05 12.70
N SER A 668 31.35 13.49 12.88
CA SER A 668 30.83 14.73 12.28
C SER A 668 31.14 15.89 13.22
N VAL A 669 31.66 16.98 12.67
CA VAL A 669 31.90 18.23 13.40
C VAL A 669 31.02 19.32 12.83
N THR A 670 30.30 20.03 13.71
CA THR A 670 29.52 21.21 13.35
C THR A 670 29.85 22.34 14.32
N SER A 671 30.05 23.57 13.81
CA SER A 671 30.26 24.73 14.66
C SER A 671 29.25 25.83 14.39
N ALA A 672 28.84 26.52 15.44
CA ALA A 672 27.99 27.71 15.40
C ALA A 672 28.60 28.84 16.23
N GLU A 673 28.51 30.08 15.73
CA GLU A 673 28.95 31.25 16.51
C GLU A 673 27.93 31.61 17.58
N VAL A 674 28.41 32.02 18.75
CA VAL A 674 27.59 32.53 19.84
C VAL A 674 27.26 33.98 19.55
N THR A 675 26.02 34.23 19.09
CA THR A 675 25.50 35.56 18.79
C THR A 675 24.69 36.09 20.00
N GLY A 676 24.95 37.32 20.44
CA GLY A 676 24.18 37.99 21.50
C GLY A 676 25.07 38.69 22.57
N GLU A 677 24.44 39.53 23.41
CA GLU A 677 25.07 40.14 24.60
C GLU A 677 25.16 39.11 25.73
N GLY A 678 26.30 38.41 25.83
CA GLY A 678 26.56 37.37 26.83
C GLY A 678 28.02 37.35 27.26
N PRO A 679 28.43 36.47 28.18
CA PRO A 679 29.81 36.42 28.71
C PRO A 679 30.87 36.01 27.68
N LEU A 680 30.51 35.59 26.47
CA LEU A 680 31.42 35.13 25.41
C LEU A 680 30.95 35.60 24.01
N PRO A 681 30.85 36.88 23.70
CA PRO A 681 30.48 37.39 22.40
C PRO A 681 31.56 36.99 21.37
N GLY A 682 31.18 36.40 20.24
CA GLY A 682 32.12 35.92 19.19
C GLY A 682 32.78 34.59 19.50
N GLY A 683 32.38 33.89 20.58
CA GLY A 683 32.77 32.48 20.82
C GLY A 683 32.08 31.51 19.86
N ARG A 684 32.53 30.26 19.82
CA ARG A 684 31.93 29.20 19.00
C ARG A 684 31.50 28.00 19.85
N VAL A 685 30.39 27.40 19.50
CA VAL A 685 29.95 26.10 20.02
C VAL A 685 30.31 25.05 18.96
N LEU A 686 31.08 24.06 19.37
CA LEU A 686 31.46 22.92 18.54
C LEU A 686 30.64 21.69 19.01
N VAL A 687 30.04 20.97 18.08
CA VAL A 687 29.31 19.73 18.32
C VAL A 687 29.96 18.61 17.53
N VAL A 688 30.24 17.48 18.19
CA VAL A 688 30.87 16.29 17.61
C VAL A 688 29.95 15.09 17.80
N GLU A 689 29.63 14.39 16.71
CA GLU A 689 28.75 13.21 16.68
C GLU A 689 29.51 12.02 16.06
N ASP A 690 29.39 10.83 16.65
CA ASP A 690 29.97 9.60 16.11
C ASP A 690 29.07 9.00 15.04
N LEU A 691 29.51 9.04 13.79
CA LEU A 691 28.79 8.50 12.63
C LEU A 691 29.28 7.10 12.23
N THR A 692 30.18 6.46 12.97
CA THR A 692 30.85 5.22 12.58
C THR A 692 29.86 4.10 12.26
N THR A 693 28.94 3.83 13.19
CA THR A 693 27.90 2.79 13.00
C THR A 693 26.93 3.15 11.88
N ARG A 694 26.53 4.41 11.81
CA ARG A 694 25.60 4.90 10.77
C ARG A 694 26.20 4.77 9.37
N ARG A 695 27.48 5.16 9.20
CA ARG A 695 28.19 5.03 7.91
C ARG A 695 28.42 3.57 7.52
N ALA A 696 28.71 2.69 8.47
CA ALA A 696 28.80 1.26 8.22
C ALA A 696 27.47 0.68 7.72
N LEU A 697 26.36 1.05 8.37
CA LEU A 697 25.01 0.64 7.97
C LEU A 697 24.61 1.19 6.58
N GLU A 698 24.86 2.46 6.32
CA GLU A 698 24.60 3.10 5.01
C GLU A 698 25.38 2.39 3.88
N ARG A 699 26.64 2.02 4.10
CA ARG A 699 27.42 1.25 3.12
C ARG A 699 26.86 -0.15 2.89
N THR A 700 26.45 -0.83 3.95
CA THR A 700 25.82 -2.16 3.85
C THR A 700 24.49 -2.10 3.12
N MET A 701 23.63 -1.12 3.44
CA MET A 701 22.35 -0.92 2.76
C MET A 701 22.53 -0.58 1.28
N ALA A 702 23.44 0.34 0.94
CA ALA A 702 23.71 0.69 -0.45
C ALA A 702 24.25 -0.51 -1.25
N HIS A 703 24.99 -1.39 -0.62
CA HIS A 703 25.45 -2.63 -1.24
C HIS A 703 24.29 -3.62 -1.46
N GLN A 704 23.44 -3.84 -0.46
CA GLN A 704 22.26 -4.69 -0.58
C GLN A 704 21.25 -4.18 -1.61
N GLU A 705 21.02 -2.86 -1.67
CA GLU A 705 20.12 -2.25 -2.63
C GLU A 705 20.61 -2.42 -4.09
N ARG A 706 21.92 -2.33 -4.33
CA ARG A 706 22.50 -2.63 -5.64
C ARG A 706 22.34 -4.10 -6.02
N LEU A 707 22.57 -5.03 -5.08
CA LEU A 707 22.38 -6.45 -5.30
C LEU A 707 20.92 -6.78 -5.61
N ALA A 708 19.97 -6.24 -4.84
CA ALA A 708 18.54 -6.43 -5.06
C ALA A 708 18.04 -5.86 -6.40
N SER A 709 18.61 -4.73 -6.85
CA SER A 709 18.31 -4.14 -8.16
C SER A 709 18.80 -5.03 -9.30
N ILE A 710 20.03 -5.55 -9.21
CA ILE A 710 20.61 -6.48 -10.19
C ILE A 710 19.82 -7.79 -10.22
N GLY A 711 19.38 -8.29 -9.06
CA GLY A 711 18.57 -9.51 -8.94
C GLY A 711 17.23 -9.39 -9.66
N ARG A 712 16.51 -8.28 -9.47
CA ARG A 712 15.21 -8.04 -10.14
C ARG A 712 15.33 -7.92 -11.66
N LEU A 713 16.34 -7.24 -12.16
CA LEU A 713 16.61 -7.09 -13.59
C LEU A 713 17.11 -8.39 -14.20
N GLY A 714 17.96 -9.13 -13.49
CA GLY A 714 18.58 -10.36 -13.95
C GLY A 714 17.57 -11.47 -14.28
N ALA A 715 16.53 -11.64 -13.46
CA ALA A 715 15.52 -12.68 -13.69
C ALA A 715 14.66 -12.42 -14.94
N GLY A 716 14.32 -11.15 -15.25
CA GLY A 716 13.58 -10.76 -16.45
C GLY A 716 14.40 -10.90 -17.71
N VAL A 717 15.62 -10.36 -17.71
CA VAL A 717 16.55 -10.40 -18.84
C VAL A 717 16.96 -11.83 -19.17
N ALA A 718 17.18 -12.66 -18.16
CA ALA A 718 17.58 -14.06 -18.37
C ALA A 718 16.48 -14.89 -19.04
N HIS A 719 15.20 -14.63 -18.74
CA HIS A 719 14.08 -15.32 -19.41
C HIS A 719 13.93 -14.87 -20.88
N GLU A 720 14.14 -13.56 -21.15
CA GLU A 720 14.06 -13.00 -22.49
C GLU A 720 15.25 -13.35 -23.40
N ILE A 721 16.44 -13.56 -22.83
CA ILE A 721 17.63 -14.02 -23.57
C ILE A 721 17.65 -15.53 -23.71
N GLY A 722 17.26 -16.29 -22.70
CA GLY A 722 17.30 -17.76 -22.71
C GLY A 722 16.47 -18.39 -23.84
N ASN A 723 15.30 -17.82 -24.14
CA ASN A 723 14.41 -18.32 -25.19
C ASN A 723 15.02 -18.24 -26.61
N PRO A 724 15.48 -17.08 -27.12
CA PRO A 724 16.10 -16.99 -28.44
C PRO A 724 17.43 -17.75 -28.52
N LEU A 725 18.17 -17.79 -27.40
CA LEU A 725 19.44 -18.52 -27.34
C LEU A 725 19.24 -20.03 -27.49
N ALA A 726 18.24 -20.62 -26.81
CA ALA A 726 17.90 -22.04 -26.98
C ALA A 726 17.50 -22.37 -28.41
N GLY A 727 16.76 -21.46 -29.08
CA GLY A 727 16.42 -21.59 -30.50
C GLY A 727 17.65 -21.57 -31.42
N LEU A 728 18.57 -20.62 -31.20
CA LEU A 728 19.82 -20.50 -31.96
C LEU A 728 20.73 -21.72 -31.76
N LEU A 729 20.88 -22.19 -30.50
CA LEU A 729 21.65 -23.39 -30.20
C LEU A 729 21.08 -24.65 -30.87
N MET A 730 19.75 -24.79 -30.83
CA MET A 730 19.08 -25.93 -31.45
C MET A 730 19.30 -25.96 -32.98
N VAL A 731 19.20 -24.81 -33.64
CA VAL A 731 19.48 -24.67 -35.07
C VAL A 731 20.95 -24.99 -35.40
N ALA A 732 21.89 -24.41 -34.62
CA ALA A 732 23.31 -24.64 -34.82
C ALA A 732 23.72 -26.12 -34.59
N GLN A 733 23.14 -26.76 -33.56
CA GLN A 733 23.37 -28.18 -33.25
C GLN A 733 22.80 -29.11 -34.34
N ASN A 734 21.62 -28.81 -34.85
CA ASN A 734 21.01 -29.57 -35.94
C ASN A 734 21.84 -29.45 -37.21
N LEU A 735 22.28 -28.25 -37.59
CA LEU A 735 23.18 -28.03 -38.72
C LEU A 735 24.54 -28.71 -38.50
N ALA A 736 25.12 -28.70 -37.32
CA ALA A 736 26.38 -29.37 -37.03
C ALA A 736 26.28 -30.90 -37.08
N ALA A 737 25.08 -31.48 -36.96
CA ALA A 737 24.83 -32.95 -37.08
C ALA A 737 24.70 -33.41 -38.52
N GLU A 738 24.54 -32.52 -39.50
CA GLU A 738 24.48 -32.85 -40.93
C GLU A 738 25.89 -32.99 -41.52
N GLU A 739 26.02 -33.65 -42.73
CA GLU A 739 27.30 -33.77 -43.43
C GLU A 739 27.68 -32.41 -44.05
N HIS A 740 28.70 -31.77 -43.51
CA HIS A 740 29.26 -30.49 -43.97
C HIS A 740 30.77 -30.58 -44.21
N PRO A 741 31.35 -29.69 -45.03
CA PRO A 741 32.82 -29.49 -45.12
C PRO A 741 33.41 -29.22 -43.77
N VAL A 742 34.67 -29.64 -43.54
CA VAL A 742 35.34 -29.59 -42.23
C VAL A 742 35.34 -28.15 -41.65
N ASP A 743 35.64 -27.17 -42.49
CA ASP A 743 35.68 -25.74 -42.12
C ASP A 743 34.29 -25.21 -41.60
N LEU A 744 33.20 -25.65 -42.20
CA LEU A 744 31.85 -25.26 -41.78
C LEU A 744 31.46 -25.95 -40.46
N ARG A 745 31.87 -27.20 -40.27
CA ARG A 745 31.64 -27.97 -39.06
C ARG A 745 32.39 -27.38 -37.85
N GLU A 746 33.64 -26.92 -38.06
CA GLU A 746 34.39 -26.22 -37.01
C GLU A 746 33.69 -24.89 -36.60
N ARG A 747 33.28 -24.07 -37.56
CA ARG A 747 32.54 -22.85 -37.31
C ARG A 747 31.20 -23.04 -36.60
N LEU A 748 30.46 -24.11 -36.97
CA LEU A 748 29.22 -24.46 -36.24
C LEU A 748 29.52 -24.96 -34.83
N GLY A 749 30.64 -25.66 -34.63
CA GLY A 749 31.14 -26.03 -33.33
C GLY A 749 31.41 -24.80 -32.44
N ASP A 750 32.10 -23.80 -32.98
CA ASP A 750 32.38 -22.54 -32.29
C ASP A 750 31.09 -21.80 -31.91
N ILE A 751 30.08 -21.75 -32.79
CA ILE A 751 28.77 -21.13 -32.49
C ILE A 751 28.06 -21.87 -31.34
N VAL A 752 28.08 -23.20 -31.34
CA VAL A 752 27.49 -24.02 -30.28
C VAL A 752 28.21 -23.79 -28.93
N GLU A 753 29.56 -23.68 -28.97
CA GLU A 753 30.36 -23.41 -27.80
C GLU A 753 30.07 -22.02 -27.21
N GLN A 754 30.06 -20.95 -28.04
CA GLN A 754 29.71 -19.59 -27.60
C GLN A 754 28.26 -19.49 -27.09
N GLY A 755 27.31 -20.18 -27.71
CA GLY A 755 25.94 -20.24 -27.27
C GLY A 755 25.78 -20.93 -25.91
N ARG A 756 26.46 -22.05 -25.65
CA ARG A 756 26.48 -22.70 -24.33
C ARG A 756 27.07 -21.79 -23.26
N ARG A 757 28.10 -21.05 -23.59
CA ARG A 757 28.71 -20.09 -22.69
C ARG A 757 27.76 -18.95 -22.31
N ILE A 758 26.97 -18.41 -23.25
CA ILE A 758 25.94 -17.41 -22.95
C ILE A 758 24.87 -18.04 -22.06
N ASP A 759 24.45 -19.26 -22.29
CA ASP A 759 23.49 -19.99 -21.46
C ASP A 759 23.99 -20.18 -20.00
N ASP A 760 25.26 -20.47 -19.82
CA ASP A 760 25.88 -20.59 -18.49
C ASP A 760 25.91 -19.23 -17.74
N ILE A 761 26.19 -18.14 -18.45
CA ILE A 761 26.14 -16.78 -17.89
C ILE A 761 24.71 -16.42 -17.47
N VAL A 762 23.73 -16.72 -18.33
CA VAL A 762 22.31 -16.45 -18.06
C VAL A 762 21.83 -17.28 -16.86
N LYS A 763 22.20 -18.55 -16.77
CA LYS A 763 21.88 -19.42 -15.62
C LYS A 763 22.52 -18.93 -14.32
N ALA A 764 23.77 -18.47 -14.37
CA ALA A 764 24.45 -17.87 -13.21
C ALA A 764 23.73 -16.59 -12.74
N LEU A 765 23.26 -15.75 -13.69
CA LEU A 765 22.50 -14.53 -13.39
C LEU A 765 21.12 -14.86 -12.78
N VAL A 766 20.42 -15.88 -13.28
CA VAL A 766 19.14 -16.37 -12.71
C VAL A 766 19.34 -16.90 -11.29
N THR A 767 20.40 -17.66 -11.08
CA THR A 767 20.72 -18.24 -9.77
C THR A 767 21.02 -17.14 -8.75
N PHE A 768 21.77 -16.13 -9.16
CA PHE A 768 22.05 -14.93 -8.37
C PHE A 768 20.75 -14.17 -8.04
N ALA A 769 19.87 -13.96 -9.04
CA ALA A 769 18.58 -13.27 -8.89
C ALA A 769 17.57 -14.01 -8.00
N ARG A 770 17.62 -15.35 -7.97
CA ARG A 770 16.70 -16.21 -7.18
C ARG A 770 17.16 -16.42 -5.74
N GLY A 771 18.43 -16.21 -5.42
CA GLY A 771 18.97 -16.37 -4.08
C GLY A 771 18.25 -15.54 -3.00
N GLU A 772 17.65 -14.41 -3.37
CA GLU A 772 16.86 -13.57 -2.46
C GLU A 772 15.35 -13.92 -2.39
N GLN A 773 14.81 -14.71 -3.34
CA GLN A 773 13.35 -14.93 -3.44
C GLN A 773 12.87 -16.32 -2.99
N GLN A 774 13.77 -17.26 -2.67
CA GLN A 774 13.38 -18.60 -2.23
C GLN A 774 13.29 -18.75 -0.70
N GLY A 775 12.54 -17.89 -0.02
CA GLY A 775 12.12 -18.04 1.39
C GLY A 775 11.17 -19.24 1.65
N GLY A 776 11.23 -20.30 0.85
CA GLY A 776 10.34 -21.45 0.95
C GLY A 776 11.00 -22.79 1.32
N ARG A 777 12.33 -22.88 1.39
CA ARG A 777 13.01 -24.09 1.89
C ARG A 777 13.42 -23.87 3.33
N GLN A 778 12.77 -24.58 4.24
CA GLN A 778 13.15 -24.57 5.67
C GLN A 778 14.61 -25.03 5.80
N PRO A 779 15.47 -24.25 6.50
CA PRO A 779 16.84 -24.69 6.81
C PRO A 779 16.79 -26.00 7.61
N ARG A 780 17.60 -26.96 7.20
CA ARG A 780 17.72 -28.27 7.86
C ARG A 780 19.13 -28.44 8.40
N LEU A 781 19.29 -29.37 9.29
CA LEU A 781 20.63 -29.79 9.74
C LEU A 781 21.35 -30.45 8.55
N VAL A 782 22.47 -29.88 8.12
CA VAL A 782 23.28 -30.33 6.97
C VAL A 782 24.65 -30.73 7.49
N PHE A 783 25.05 -31.99 7.23
CA PHE A 783 26.39 -32.50 7.55
C PHE A 783 27.42 -32.07 6.52
N LEU A 784 28.47 -31.40 6.96
CA LEU A 784 29.49 -30.80 6.06
C LEU A 784 30.34 -31.84 5.36
N ASP A 785 30.53 -33.03 5.92
CA ASP A 785 31.27 -34.14 5.30
C ASP A 785 30.62 -34.58 3.98
N ALA A 786 29.30 -34.64 3.90
CA ALA A 786 28.56 -34.94 2.68
C ALA A 786 28.71 -33.81 1.66
N VAL A 787 28.51 -32.58 2.09
CA VAL A 787 28.56 -31.36 1.23
C VAL A 787 29.97 -31.19 0.63
N VAL A 788 31.02 -31.34 1.43
CA VAL A 788 32.42 -31.22 0.96
C VAL A 788 32.74 -32.36 -0.01
N ARG A 789 32.36 -33.62 0.30
CA ARG A 789 32.57 -34.74 -0.58
C ARG A 789 31.94 -34.58 -1.93
N ASP A 790 30.67 -34.12 -1.96
CA ASP A 790 29.94 -33.87 -3.21
C ASP A 790 30.57 -32.75 -4.03
N ALA A 791 30.94 -31.63 -3.39
CA ALA A 791 31.61 -30.50 -4.05
C ALA A 791 32.99 -30.89 -4.61
N VAL A 792 33.81 -31.63 -3.84
CA VAL A 792 35.13 -32.14 -4.26
C VAL A 792 34.97 -33.09 -5.44
N SER A 793 34.00 -34.02 -5.38
CA SER A 793 33.73 -34.96 -6.48
C SER A 793 33.36 -34.21 -7.79
N LEU A 794 32.48 -33.24 -7.72
CA LEU A 794 32.06 -32.42 -8.88
C LEU A 794 33.25 -31.68 -9.52
N VAL A 795 34.10 -31.04 -8.74
CA VAL A 795 35.24 -30.26 -9.27
C VAL A 795 36.34 -31.17 -9.77
N SER A 796 36.65 -32.31 -9.07
CA SER A 796 37.68 -33.26 -9.48
C SER A 796 37.34 -33.97 -10.78
N MET A 797 36.07 -34.34 -11.01
CA MET A 797 35.60 -34.93 -12.29
C MET A 797 35.80 -33.97 -13.48
N THR A 798 35.64 -32.68 -13.26
CA THR A 798 35.66 -31.69 -14.36
C THR A 798 37.07 -31.19 -14.68
N LYS A 799 37.95 -31.12 -13.71
CA LYS A 799 39.27 -30.43 -13.84
C LYS A 799 40.51 -31.29 -13.55
N HIS A 800 40.34 -32.59 -13.26
CA HIS A 800 41.45 -33.57 -13.01
C HIS A 800 42.55 -33.09 -12.05
N ARG A 801 42.14 -32.43 -10.93
CA ARG A 801 43.08 -31.84 -9.95
C ARG A 801 42.95 -32.50 -8.60
N ARG A 802 44.06 -32.50 -7.84
CA ARG A 802 44.14 -33.08 -6.48
C ARG A 802 43.62 -32.06 -5.46
N ILE A 803 42.49 -32.43 -4.80
CA ILE A 803 41.87 -31.68 -3.71
C ILE A 803 41.94 -32.57 -2.48
N GLU A 804 42.52 -32.08 -1.39
CA GLU A 804 42.63 -32.82 -0.12
C GLU A 804 41.66 -32.22 0.90
N ALA A 805 40.80 -33.06 1.45
CA ALA A 805 39.82 -32.65 2.48
C ALA A 805 40.18 -33.23 3.84
N GLN A 806 40.31 -32.41 4.86
CA GLN A 806 40.56 -32.77 6.25
C GLN A 806 39.40 -32.21 7.10
N LEU A 807 38.48 -33.07 7.47
CA LEU A 807 37.25 -32.70 8.16
C LEU A 807 37.19 -33.37 9.53
N GLU A 808 36.78 -32.64 10.55
CA GLU A 808 36.43 -33.21 11.86
C GLU A 808 35.08 -33.94 11.71
N GLU A 809 34.93 -35.11 12.32
CA GLU A 809 33.72 -35.93 12.20
C GLU A 809 32.49 -35.26 12.87
N GLY A 810 31.33 -35.41 12.24
CA GLY A 810 30.03 -34.96 12.79
C GLY A 810 29.77 -33.46 12.76
N LEU A 811 30.52 -32.71 11.93
CA LEU A 811 30.25 -31.28 11.73
C LEU A 811 28.95 -31.06 10.95
N ALA A 812 28.07 -30.26 11.53
CA ALA A 812 26.79 -29.89 10.89
C ALA A 812 26.51 -28.40 11.04
N VAL A 813 25.77 -27.85 10.10
CA VAL A 813 25.31 -26.46 10.09
C VAL A 813 23.82 -26.40 9.74
N GLN A 814 23.09 -25.36 10.16
CA GLN A 814 21.73 -25.14 9.69
C GLN A 814 21.75 -24.48 8.32
N GLY A 815 21.15 -25.12 7.31
CA GLY A 815 21.18 -24.56 5.96
C GLY A 815 20.50 -25.41 4.91
N VAL A 816 20.77 -25.07 3.65
CA VAL A 816 20.30 -25.79 2.45
C VAL A 816 21.50 -26.45 1.79
N ALA A 817 21.55 -27.80 1.76
CA ALA A 817 22.71 -28.56 1.29
C ALA A 817 23.16 -28.16 -0.14
N GLY A 818 22.22 -27.96 -1.08
CA GLY A 818 22.53 -27.54 -2.45
C GLY A 818 23.20 -26.17 -2.56
N GLU A 819 22.85 -25.23 -1.68
CA GLU A 819 23.43 -23.89 -1.63
C GLU A 819 24.87 -23.94 -1.06
N LEU A 820 25.08 -24.74 -0.02
CA LEU A 820 26.42 -24.96 0.56
C LEU A 820 27.35 -25.71 -0.42
N ILE A 821 26.84 -26.69 -1.20
CA ILE A 821 27.60 -27.33 -2.30
C ILE A 821 27.99 -26.26 -3.34
N GLN A 822 27.08 -25.37 -3.72
CA GLN A 822 27.37 -24.30 -4.69
C GLN A 822 28.45 -23.32 -4.18
N VAL A 823 28.42 -22.95 -2.89
CA VAL A 823 29.46 -22.15 -2.26
C VAL A 823 30.80 -22.83 -2.44
N LEU A 824 30.92 -24.12 -2.08
CA LEU A 824 32.16 -24.86 -2.18
C LEU A 824 32.61 -25.07 -3.61
N VAL A 825 31.73 -25.39 -4.53
CA VAL A 825 32.07 -25.56 -5.97
C VAL A 825 32.64 -24.26 -6.53
N ASN A 826 32.08 -23.10 -6.19
CA ASN A 826 32.61 -21.79 -6.62
C ASN A 826 34.01 -21.53 -6.04
N LEU A 827 34.20 -21.79 -4.73
CA LEU A 827 35.50 -21.59 -4.07
C LEU A 827 36.54 -22.54 -4.63
N LEU A 828 36.25 -23.85 -4.73
CA LEU A 828 37.17 -24.85 -5.23
C LEU A 828 37.53 -24.62 -6.70
N SER A 829 36.53 -24.23 -7.53
CA SER A 829 36.79 -23.93 -8.95
C SER A 829 37.69 -22.72 -9.13
N ASN A 830 37.57 -21.71 -8.27
CA ASN A 830 38.46 -20.54 -8.29
C ASN A 830 39.87 -20.91 -7.78
N ALA A 831 39.95 -21.65 -6.68
CA ALA A 831 41.24 -22.15 -6.13
C ALA A 831 42.02 -23.01 -7.13
N VAL A 832 41.35 -23.95 -7.79
CA VAL A 832 41.95 -24.79 -8.85
C VAL A 832 42.39 -23.97 -10.07
N ALA A 833 41.59 -22.94 -10.46
CA ALA A 833 41.96 -22.12 -11.61
C ALA A 833 43.14 -21.16 -11.34
N ALA A 834 43.30 -20.71 -10.09
CA ALA A 834 44.40 -19.83 -9.70
C ALA A 834 45.71 -20.56 -9.41
N SER A 835 45.66 -21.88 -9.23
CA SER A 835 46.80 -22.70 -8.74
C SER A 835 47.60 -23.36 -9.87
N PRO A 836 48.93 -23.48 -9.73
CA PRO A 836 49.80 -24.25 -10.63
C PRO A 836 49.38 -25.71 -10.78
N ALA A 837 49.79 -26.35 -11.87
CA ALA A 837 49.36 -27.73 -12.23
C ALA A 837 49.68 -28.77 -11.15
N ASP A 838 50.76 -28.66 -10.42
CA ASP A 838 51.26 -29.63 -9.45
C ASP A 838 50.91 -29.27 -8.00
N SER A 839 50.15 -28.21 -7.76
CA SER A 839 49.74 -27.78 -6.41
C SER A 839 48.49 -28.49 -5.92
N VAL A 840 48.32 -28.54 -4.58
CA VAL A 840 47.19 -29.15 -3.90
C VAL A 840 46.30 -28.09 -3.32
N VAL A 841 45.00 -28.15 -3.63
CA VAL A 841 43.98 -27.32 -2.96
C VAL A 841 43.52 -28.08 -1.70
N THR A 842 43.48 -27.41 -0.57
CA THR A 842 43.08 -28.01 0.71
C THR A 842 41.78 -27.46 1.23
N VAL A 843 40.91 -28.33 1.72
CA VAL A 843 39.66 -28.00 2.42
C VAL A 843 39.77 -28.53 3.84
N THR A 844 39.63 -27.67 4.83
CA THR A 844 39.63 -28.08 6.24
C THR A 844 38.35 -27.59 6.92
N ALA A 845 37.77 -28.43 7.79
CA ALA A 845 36.66 -28.02 8.61
C ALA A 845 36.85 -28.50 10.05
N ARG A 846 36.53 -27.60 11.00
CA ARG A 846 36.66 -27.87 12.43
C ARG A 846 35.58 -27.16 13.24
N ARG A 847 35.29 -27.66 14.44
CA ARG A 847 34.39 -27.00 15.38
C ARG A 847 35.18 -25.98 16.23
N LEU A 848 34.66 -24.77 16.28
CA LEU A 848 34.98 -23.75 17.26
C LEU A 848 33.87 -23.71 18.31
N ALA A 849 34.07 -23.07 19.47
CA ALA A 849 33.15 -23.15 20.62
C ALA A 849 31.66 -22.98 20.26
N SER A 850 31.30 -21.95 19.47
CA SER A 850 29.93 -21.64 19.04
C SER A 850 29.74 -21.64 17.52
N GLU A 851 30.75 -21.98 16.75
CA GLU A 851 30.78 -21.89 15.30
C GLU A 851 31.42 -23.11 14.68
N VAL A 852 31.14 -23.32 13.40
CA VAL A 852 31.86 -24.28 12.55
C VAL A 852 32.68 -23.49 11.55
N GLU A 853 33.97 -23.70 11.52
CA GLU A 853 34.91 -23.07 10.60
C GLU A 853 35.22 -24.02 9.44
N LEU A 854 35.04 -23.51 8.21
CA LEU A 854 35.38 -24.19 6.96
C LEU A 854 36.37 -23.33 6.19
N VAL A 855 37.54 -23.88 5.84
CA VAL A 855 38.62 -23.15 5.17
C VAL A 855 38.93 -23.80 3.83
N VAL A 856 38.98 -23.01 2.75
CA VAL A 856 39.49 -23.41 1.45
C VAL A 856 40.79 -22.65 1.22
N SER A 857 41.90 -23.36 0.97
CA SER A 857 43.24 -22.78 0.75
C SER A 857 43.86 -23.28 -0.52
N ASP A 858 44.43 -22.39 -1.30
CA ASP A 858 45.21 -22.65 -2.51
C ASP A 858 46.64 -22.10 -2.45
N GLN A 859 47.46 -22.51 -3.38
CA GLN A 859 48.85 -22.06 -3.56
C GLN A 859 49.00 -21.31 -4.91
N GLY A 860 48.00 -20.57 -5.28
CA GLY A 860 47.94 -19.84 -6.51
C GLY A 860 48.67 -18.50 -6.50
N GLU A 861 48.37 -17.65 -7.50
CA GLU A 861 48.99 -16.33 -7.69
C GLU A 861 48.60 -15.31 -6.58
N GLY A 862 47.59 -15.57 -5.79
CA GLY A 862 47.08 -14.66 -4.76
C GLY A 862 46.49 -13.36 -5.31
N MET A 863 46.14 -12.43 -4.41
CA MET A 863 45.43 -11.20 -4.75
C MET A 863 46.06 -9.98 -4.08
N SER A 864 46.11 -8.85 -4.82
CA SER A 864 46.51 -7.54 -4.26
C SER A 864 45.36 -6.99 -3.36
N ALA A 865 45.65 -6.02 -2.50
CA ALA A 865 44.69 -5.35 -1.65
C ALA A 865 43.55 -4.68 -2.46
N GLU A 866 43.87 -4.19 -3.63
CA GLU A 866 42.89 -3.56 -4.56
C GLU A 866 41.90 -4.59 -5.13
N VAL A 867 42.40 -5.78 -5.48
CA VAL A 867 41.58 -6.91 -5.96
C VAL A 867 40.71 -7.45 -4.84
N GLN A 868 41.26 -7.60 -3.62
CA GLN A 868 40.51 -8.08 -2.46
C GLN A 868 39.34 -7.12 -2.11
N ALA A 869 39.54 -5.82 -2.20
CA ALA A 869 38.53 -4.83 -1.93
C ALA A 869 37.32 -4.92 -2.87
N ARG A 870 37.52 -5.45 -4.08
CA ARG A 870 36.50 -5.57 -5.14
C ARG A 870 36.06 -7.00 -5.39
N LEU A 871 36.59 -7.97 -4.68
CA LEU A 871 36.39 -9.43 -4.89
C LEU A 871 34.92 -9.84 -4.93
N PHE A 872 34.06 -9.17 -4.14
CA PHE A 872 32.64 -9.47 -4.01
C PHE A 872 31.74 -8.59 -4.89
N GLU A 873 32.33 -7.67 -5.68
CA GLU A 873 31.57 -6.88 -6.66
C GLU A 873 31.07 -7.81 -7.78
N PRO A 874 29.76 -7.78 -8.12
CA PRO A 874 29.24 -8.53 -9.26
C PRO A 874 29.93 -8.13 -10.56
N PHE A 875 30.23 -9.13 -11.41
CA PHE A 875 30.92 -8.98 -12.69
C PHE A 875 32.41 -8.57 -12.61
N PHE A 876 32.95 -8.43 -11.41
CA PHE A 876 34.39 -8.19 -11.25
C PHE A 876 35.19 -9.47 -11.48
N THR A 877 36.18 -9.43 -12.38
CA THR A 877 37.08 -10.54 -12.68
C THR A 877 38.45 -10.03 -13.09
N THR A 878 39.50 -10.73 -12.69
CA THR A 878 40.87 -10.50 -13.13
C THR A 878 41.27 -11.43 -14.29
N LYS A 879 40.39 -12.35 -14.70
CA LYS A 879 40.64 -13.30 -15.81
C LYS A 879 40.40 -12.61 -17.14
N ASP A 880 41.04 -13.12 -18.19
CA ASP A 880 40.89 -12.59 -19.55
C ASP A 880 39.41 -12.57 -20.00
N PRO A 881 39.03 -11.64 -20.86
CA PRO A 881 37.67 -11.54 -21.36
C PRO A 881 37.17 -12.88 -21.87
N GLY A 882 36.24 -13.42 -21.14
CA GLY A 882 35.61 -14.67 -21.50
C GLY A 882 36.04 -15.91 -20.68
N GLN A 883 36.97 -15.81 -19.78
CA GLN A 883 37.35 -16.94 -18.89
C GLN A 883 36.74 -16.89 -17.49
N GLY A 884 36.01 -15.82 -17.16
CA GLY A 884 35.29 -15.69 -15.89
C GLY A 884 34.03 -14.84 -16.01
N THR A 885 32.97 -15.24 -15.33
CA THR A 885 31.71 -14.48 -15.28
C THR A 885 31.71 -13.32 -14.28
N GLY A 886 32.68 -13.32 -13.35
CA GLY A 886 32.71 -12.37 -12.25
C GLY A 886 31.57 -12.46 -11.24
N LEU A 887 30.72 -13.51 -11.31
CA LEU A 887 29.58 -13.69 -10.42
C LEU A 887 29.85 -14.71 -9.29
N GLY A 888 30.86 -15.56 -9.42
CA GLY A 888 31.10 -16.66 -8.48
C GLY A 888 31.30 -16.19 -7.04
N MET A 889 32.13 -15.17 -6.79
CA MET A 889 32.40 -14.67 -5.44
C MET A 889 31.30 -13.84 -4.83
N SER A 890 30.53 -13.11 -5.64
CA SER A 890 29.33 -12.40 -5.17
C SER A 890 28.22 -13.39 -4.77
N ILE A 891 28.06 -14.52 -5.47
CA ILE A 891 27.16 -15.62 -5.09
C ILE A 891 27.62 -16.27 -3.77
N VAL A 892 28.91 -16.53 -3.61
CA VAL A 892 29.47 -17.08 -2.35
C VAL A 892 29.12 -16.15 -1.18
N TYR A 893 29.36 -14.85 -1.32
CA TYR A 893 29.07 -13.86 -0.28
C TYR A 893 27.58 -13.82 0.08
N SER A 894 26.70 -13.80 -0.93
CA SER A 894 25.25 -13.78 -0.72
C SER A 894 24.74 -15.04 -0.01
N LEU A 895 25.19 -16.25 -0.44
CA LEU A 895 24.77 -17.51 0.16
C LEU A 895 25.31 -17.70 1.58
N VAL A 896 26.57 -17.33 1.84
CA VAL A 896 27.14 -17.41 3.20
C VAL A 896 26.40 -16.48 4.15
N THR A 897 26.08 -15.26 3.72
CA THR A 897 25.31 -14.30 4.52
C THR A 897 23.88 -14.80 4.77
N ALA A 898 23.22 -15.42 3.79
CA ALA A 898 21.89 -16.00 3.93
C ALA A 898 21.86 -17.16 4.95
N HIS A 899 22.98 -17.84 5.15
CA HIS A 899 23.19 -18.88 6.17
C HIS A 899 23.70 -18.32 7.50
N HIS A 900 23.60 -17.01 7.73
CA HIS A 900 24.12 -16.33 8.94
C HIS A 900 25.61 -16.56 9.19
N GLY A 901 26.37 -16.86 8.13
CA GLY A 901 27.80 -17.09 8.20
C GLY A 901 28.62 -15.81 7.98
N HIS A 902 29.88 -15.89 8.37
CA HIS A 902 30.89 -14.86 8.13
C HIS A 902 31.97 -15.39 7.16
N LEU A 903 32.46 -14.51 6.29
CA LEU A 903 33.48 -14.83 5.31
C LEU A 903 34.69 -13.90 5.51
N ALA A 904 35.90 -14.49 5.57
CA ALA A 904 37.14 -13.76 5.62
C ALA A 904 38.08 -14.24 4.51
N VAL A 905 38.84 -13.32 3.94
CA VAL A 905 39.82 -13.61 2.87
C VAL A 905 41.21 -13.17 3.34
N ASP A 906 42.19 -14.08 3.27
CA ASP A 906 43.61 -13.82 3.52
C ASP A 906 44.37 -14.21 2.25
N SER A 907 44.97 -13.24 1.58
CA SER A 907 45.65 -13.44 0.31
C SER A 907 46.71 -12.37 0.10
N ALA A 908 47.85 -12.76 -0.50
CA ALA A 908 48.86 -11.84 -0.95
C ALA A 908 49.44 -12.29 -2.30
N PRO A 909 49.89 -11.38 -3.16
CA PRO A 909 50.49 -11.77 -4.44
C PRO A 909 51.62 -12.80 -4.28
N GLY A 910 51.51 -13.92 -5.00
CA GLY A 910 52.49 -15.04 -4.95
C GLY A 910 52.42 -15.95 -3.72
N GLN A 911 51.48 -15.75 -2.79
CA GLN A 911 51.34 -16.54 -1.55
C GLN A 911 50.06 -17.41 -1.51
N GLY A 912 49.27 -17.42 -2.62
CA GLY A 912 48.02 -18.14 -2.67
C GLY A 912 46.87 -17.39 -1.98
N THR A 913 45.75 -18.09 -1.80
CA THR A 913 44.54 -17.52 -1.16
C THR A 913 43.99 -18.49 -0.13
N ARG A 914 43.58 -17.96 1.02
CA ARG A 914 42.87 -18.65 2.06
C ARG A 914 41.52 -17.98 2.29
N ILE A 915 40.44 -18.72 2.08
CA ILE A 915 39.06 -18.23 2.32
C ILE A 915 38.50 -19.01 3.50
N THR A 916 38.14 -18.29 4.55
CA THR A 916 37.57 -18.82 5.80
C THR A 916 36.09 -18.50 5.89
N LEU A 917 35.25 -19.53 6.02
CA LEU A 917 33.80 -19.42 6.25
C LEU A 917 33.54 -19.86 7.71
N ARG A 918 32.72 -19.10 8.43
CA ARG A 918 32.25 -19.43 9.76
C ARG A 918 30.75 -19.44 9.81
N PHE A 919 30.16 -20.52 10.25
CA PHE A 919 28.73 -20.70 10.41
C PHE A 919 28.38 -20.95 11.87
N PRO A 920 27.23 -20.48 12.39
CA PRO A 920 26.75 -20.83 13.72
C PRO A 920 26.68 -22.36 13.89
N ALA A 921 27.20 -22.89 15.01
CA ALA A 921 27.00 -24.29 15.34
C ALA A 921 25.53 -24.54 15.70
N PRO A 922 24.93 -25.67 15.27
CA PRO A 922 23.53 -25.99 15.53
C PRO A 922 23.24 -26.27 17.00
#